data_1cc5836673e693f84a76a09d4f6281d9
#
_entry.id   1cc5836673e693f84a76a09d4f6281d9
#
_cell.length_a   1.000
_cell.length_b   1.000
_cell.length_c   1.000
_cell.angle_alpha   90.00
_cell.angle_beta   90.00
_cell.angle_gamma   90.00
#
_symmetry.space_group_name_H-M   'P 1'
#
loop_
_entity.id
_entity.type
_entity.pdbx_description
1 polymer ?
#
loop_
_entity_poly.entity_id
_entity_poly.type
_entity_poly.pdbx_seq_one_letter_code
_entity_poly.pdbx_strand_id
1 'polypeptide(L)'
;MSVASFTFSRRLSATTLLFAASAMSPIGAQGATSSAKSIRPHSGHSAPPASHPAPHRAAGVVKVQSDPEQIHVSAGRRMAGGFMKRQVAPESTSSITAAAIARKSAIASPLQLVSTLPGVNYGTQDAFGLSIRNTISVRGFQQTQLGYTIEGIPGVDQAYYNPYTESYADNENLSDITLIPSTSRINDPVQSSSGGELIETVRDPSEKAGGMVSYAAGSYRSQRVFGRLDSGYIGHSGIRLFGSASYTAADIFAGSGRSNKTHVDFKALKEWGSIGRSSLFVSYDAWKNARSNPYTLAAYETAAKTNNNFSVGNYASTYTPGVTTNYWKNYLYHRNSILISFQNEFSLAHHLNLHVTPYFHWNFSNSPGQTSLNPASLYSGDQRVTLDTSSLTLVNGRVNGLANTAQREYETGVNTYIQYDPIHSNHLIFGYWFDHWNMDATSGVTPLDINGNAPSYMGKDLLYGTNGSLIAGAKYQMSTMINNFYVSDTQSFFDDKLKITAGVKEMMFYVSGTNQLAGPQYHFSQAITQPMPRVSVSYNINKEMQVYINGTTNARPPVPLSTYPNIYSTATGAISQSGSNNARMEYTISEELGFRYYGAFNFDAAFFNANLTNHQVTTQAFINGASTNTAIAAGGQTVRGVTAEASLHPFYGFAPYVNGQYLHSTMDNNFNTASGTLRTAGKIAVFSPKFMANVGVMYTKGPFFANVTFKYVDSQYSTFMDDQSMPAYKTVDLGLGYHFPKWFVLHEPVLRLNFMNLTNKAYLGGISTVTTNARPTRATNGQIVAGSTPAYFLAAPMTFVINISSSF
;
A
#
# COMPACT_ATOMS: atom_id res chain seq x y z
N MET A 1 -54.27 2.45 11.01
CA MET A 1 -54.06 2.02 12.37
C MET A 1 -52.57 1.88 12.62
N SER A 2 -52.11 2.71 13.48
CA SER A 2 -50.81 2.74 14.22
C SER A 2 -49.49 2.48 13.48
N VAL A 3 -48.84 3.58 13.16
CA VAL A 3 -47.45 3.74 12.79
C VAL A 3 -46.61 3.65 14.06
N ALA A 4 -45.69 2.73 14.13
CA ALA A 4 -44.62 2.74 15.14
C ALA A 4 -43.32 3.22 14.48
N SER A 5 -43.03 4.49 14.67
CA SER A 5 -41.76 5.13 14.36
C SER A 5 -40.66 4.66 15.33
N PHE A 6 -39.70 3.94 14.85
CA PHE A 6 -38.44 3.71 15.60
C PHE A 6 -37.41 4.78 15.21
N THR A 7 -37.31 5.78 16.06
CA THR A 7 -36.18 6.72 16.10
C THR A 7 -34.97 6.01 16.73
N PHE A 8 -33.99 5.65 15.92
CA PHE A 8 -32.68 5.22 16.43
C PHE A 8 -31.85 6.45 16.79
N SER A 9 -31.81 6.71 18.10
CA SER A 9 -31.01 7.79 18.68
C SER A 9 -29.52 7.48 18.56
N ARG A 10 -28.77 8.52 18.16
CA ARG A 10 -27.31 8.61 18.25
C ARG A 10 -26.83 8.33 19.67
N ARG A 11 -26.34 7.13 19.93
CA ARG A 11 -25.38 6.86 20.99
C ARG A 11 -24.34 5.91 20.42
N LEU A 12 -23.27 6.47 19.81
CA LEU A 12 -22.00 5.76 19.78
C LEU A 12 -21.60 5.62 21.26
N SER A 13 -21.80 4.44 21.78
CA SER A 13 -21.38 4.14 23.13
C SER A 13 -19.85 4.09 23.15
N ALA A 14 -19.29 5.01 23.93
CA ALA A 14 -17.89 5.00 24.36
C ALA A 14 -17.48 3.71 25.12
N THR A 15 -18.32 2.70 25.12
CA THR A 15 -18.19 1.47 25.90
C THR A 15 -17.18 0.48 25.30
N THR A 16 -16.86 0.56 24.02
CA THR A 16 -15.91 -0.36 23.40
C THR A 16 -14.45 0.03 23.65
N LEU A 17 -14.18 1.30 23.94
CA LEU A 17 -12.84 1.78 24.32
C LEU A 17 -12.53 1.58 25.82
N LEU A 18 -13.55 1.39 26.67
CA LEU A 18 -13.34 1.17 28.11
C LEU A 18 -13.09 -0.31 28.48
N PHE A 19 -13.43 -1.28 27.63
CA PHE A 19 -13.22 -2.68 27.92
C PHE A 19 -11.75 -3.14 27.79
N ALA A 20 -10.89 -2.39 27.09
CA ALA A 20 -9.46 -2.67 27.03
C ALA A 20 -8.67 -2.12 28.24
N ALA A 21 -9.25 -1.22 29.02
CA ALA A 21 -8.58 -0.60 30.17
C ALA A 21 -8.94 -1.22 31.54
N SER A 22 -9.96 -2.10 31.60
CA SER A 22 -10.48 -2.65 32.86
C SER A 22 -9.89 -3.99 33.28
N ALA A 23 -8.92 -4.55 32.55
CA ALA A 23 -8.33 -5.86 32.84
C ALA A 23 -7.03 -5.83 33.66
N MET A 24 -6.64 -4.68 34.21
CA MET A 24 -5.47 -4.57 35.08
C MET A 24 -5.80 -3.83 36.39
N SER A 25 -6.43 -4.54 37.33
CA SER A 25 -6.41 -4.14 38.74
C SER A 25 -5.40 -5.02 39.49
N PRO A 26 -4.48 -4.42 40.27
CA PRO A 26 -3.48 -5.19 40.99
C PRO A 26 -4.11 -5.87 42.22
N ILE A 27 -3.75 -7.13 42.41
CA ILE A 27 -4.02 -7.88 43.63
C ILE A 27 -3.20 -7.27 44.75
N GLY A 28 -3.88 -6.67 45.70
CA GLY A 28 -3.29 -6.12 46.94
C GLY A 28 -2.86 -7.23 47.91
N ALA A 29 -1.62 -7.17 48.33
CA ALA A 29 -1.12 -7.91 49.49
C ALA A 29 -1.31 -7.07 50.75
N GLN A 30 -2.00 -7.65 51.71
CA GLN A 30 -2.18 -7.05 53.03
C GLN A 30 -0.91 -7.17 53.86
N GLY A 31 -0.59 -6.08 54.53
CA GLY A 31 0.56 -5.98 55.41
C GLY A 31 0.40 -6.60 56.77
N ALA A 32 1.47 -6.94 57.38
CA ALA A 32 1.57 -7.15 58.83
C ALA A 32 2.63 -6.23 59.43
N THR A 33 2.21 -5.43 60.36
CA THR A 33 3.00 -4.55 61.22
C THR A 33 3.73 -5.31 62.32
N SER A 34 4.99 -5.00 62.60
CA SER A 34 5.50 -4.97 63.97
C SER A 34 6.73 -4.09 64.10
N SER A 35 6.78 -3.51 65.26
CA SER A 35 7.48 -2.29 65.73
C SER A 35 8.93 -2.38 66.02
N ALA A 36 9.48 -1.20 66.10
CA ALA A 36 10.82 -0.71 66.43
C ALA A 36 11.55 -1.28 67.63
N LYS A 37 12.88 -1.25 67.53
CA LYS A 37 13.73 -0.73 68.64
C LYS A 37 15.08 -0.20 68.16
N SER A 38 15.41 1.00 68.53
CA SER A 38 16.68 1.72 68.40
C SER A 38 17.76 1.23 69.36
N ILE A 39 19.00 1.21 68.98
CA ILE A 39 20.15 1.49 69.85
C ILE A 39 21.33 1.98 68.98
N ARG A 40 21.91 3.14 69.32
CA ARG A 40 23.25 3.66 69.00
C ARG A 40 24.09 3.57 70.25
N PRO A 41 25.44 3.98 70.27
CA PRO A 41 26.52 3.87 69.28
C PRO A 41 27.81 3.24 70.00
N HIS A 42 28.91 3.02 69.27
CA HIS A 42 30.20 3.42 69.69
C HIS A 42 31.31 3.29 68.61
N SER A 43 32.19 4.18 68.72
CA SER A 43 33.37 4.72 68.10
C SER A 43 34.50 3.75 67.69
N GLY A 44 35.23 4.10 66.67
CA GLY A 44 36.66 4.25 66.57
C GLY A 44 37.49 3.22 65.82
N HIS A 45 38.08 3.60 64.72
CA HIS A 45 39.55 3.70 64.42
C HIS A 45 39.82 3.59 62.90
N SER A 46 40.52 4.63 62.48
CA SER A 46 41.56 4.84 61.46
C SER A 46 41.67 3.92 60.19
N ALA A 47 41.66 4.56 59.04
CA ALA A 47 41.98 4.09 57.67
C ALA A 47 43.51 3.83 57.48
N PRO A 48 43.82 3.10 56.39
CA PRO A 48 44.55 3.69 55.26
C PRO A 48 44.01 3.29 53.85
N PRO A 49 44.65 3.70 52.72
CA PRO A 49 43.96 4.56 51.74
C PRO A 49 43.43 3.82 50.50
N ALA A 50 42.63 4.56 49.81
CA ALA A 50 41.81 4.20 48.63
C ALA A 50 42.56 3.48 47.50
N SER A 51 41.90 2.44 46.98
CA SER A 51 42.02 2.00 45.62
C SER A 51 40.67 2.28 44.93
N HIS A 52 40.71 2.99 43.78
CA HIS A 52 39.54 3.33 42.99
C HIS A 52 38.77 2.08 42.56
N PRO A 53 37.47 2.00 42.74
CA PRO A 53 36.67 0.98 42.09
C PRO A 53 36.48 1.32 40.61
N ALA A 54 36.73 0.32 39.76
CA ALA A 54 36.37 0.36 38.34
C ALA A 54 34.87 0.61 38.17
N PRO A 55 34.45 1.27 37.10
CA PRO A 55 33.04 1.53 36.85
C PRO A 55 32.27 0.22 36.75
N HIS A 56 31.22 0.10 37.54
CA HIS A 56 30.21 -0.96 37.41
C HIS A 56 29.73 -1.00 35.98
N ARG A 57 30.05 -2.08 35.27
CA ARG A 57 29.37 -2.46 34.05
C ARG A 57 27.88 -2.50 34.38
N ALA A 58 27.10 -1.59 33.78
CA ALA A 58 25.65 -1.69 33.73
C ALA A 58 25.31 -3.11 33.28
N ALA A 59 24.41 -3.76 34.01
CA ALA A 59 23.86 -5.04 33.63
C ALA A 59 23.37 -4.90 32.19
N GLY A 60 23.89 -5.72 31.28
CA GLY A 60 23.53 -5.68 29.88
C GLY A 60 22.01 -5.85 29.78
N VAL A 61 21.37 -4.91 29.14
CA VAL A 61 19.99 -5.07 28.68
C VAL A 61 19.99 -6.37 27.86
N VAL A 62 19.32 -7.40 28.36
CA VAL A 62 19.06 -8.61 27.57
C VAL A 62 18.20 -8.12 26.40
N LYS A 63 18.81 -8.00 25.23
CA LYS A 63 18.06 -7.80 23.99
C LYS A 63 17.17 -9.02 23.84
N VAL A 64 15.87 -8.85 23.97
CA VAL A 64 14.91 -9.83 23.52
C VAL A 64 15.32 -10.19 22.10
N GLN A 65 15.61 -11.43 21.85
CA GLN A 65 16.00 -11.92 20.54
C GLN A 65 14.72 -11.95 19.72
N SER A 66 14.51 -10.86 18.97
CA SER A 66 13.42 -10.74 18.02
C SER A 66 13.53 -11.86 17.00
N ASP A 67 12.38 -12.30 16.51
CA ASP A 67 12.16 -13.26 15.45
C ASP A 67 13.34 -13.30 14.46
N PRO A 68 13.93 -14.48 14.15
CA PRO A 68 14.92 -14.60 13.08
C PRO A 68 14.36 -14.11 11.72
N GLU A 69 13.04 -14.09 11.53
CA GLU A 69 12.37 -13.46 10.39
C GLU A 69 12.21 -11.92 10.56
N GLN A 70 12.18 -11.40 11.80
CA GLN A 70 12.27 -9.97 12.10
C GLN A 70 13.69 -9.59 12.50
N ILE A 71 14.59 -9.49 11.54
CA ILE A 71 15.94 -9.04 11.80
C ILE A 71 15.89 -7.54 12.10
N HIS A 72 15.92 -7.19 13.39
CA HIS A 72 16.41 -5.90 13.81
C HIS A 72 17.88 -5.81 13.42
N VAL A 73 18.14 -5.22 12.26
CA VAL A 73 19.50 -4.95 11.84
C VAL A 73 20.08 -3.88 12.77
N SER A 74 20.68 -4.34 13.88
CA SER A 74 21.67 -3.54 14.55
C SER A 74 22.65 -3.05 13.50
N ALA A 75 22.78 -1.73 13.33
CA ALA A 75 23.80 -0.96 12.59
C ALA A 75 24.75 -1.77 11.65
N GLY A 76 24.21 -2.74 10.91
CA GLY A 76 24.92 -3.47 9.86
C GLY A 76 25.36 -2.46 8.81
N ARG A 77 26.58 -2.53 8.33
CA ARG A 77 27.17 -1.66 7.30
C ARG A 77 26.12 -1.32 6.24
N ARG A 78 25.73 -0.04 6.17
CA ARG A 78 24.83 0.49 5.16
C ARG A 78 25.44 0.23 3.79
N MET A 79 24.80 -0.63 2.99
CA MET A 79 25.27 -0.99 1.66
C MET A 79 24.65 -0.03 0.64
N ALA A 80 25.39 0.35 -0.37
CA ALA A 80 24.97 1.25 -1.43
C ALA A 80 24.26 2.52 -0.91
N GLY A 81 24.75 3.12 0.19
CA GLY A 81 24.14 4.31 0.78
C GLY A 81 22.72 4.10 1.31
N GLY A 82 22.30 2.85 1.55
CA GLY A 82 20.99 2.47 2.03
C GLY A 82 20.02 1.92 0.97
N PHE A 83 20.45 1.82 -0.30
CA PHE A 83 19.65 1.18 -1.35
C PHE A 83 19.73 -0.35 -1.34
N MET A 84 20.59 -0.93 -0.58
CA MET A 84 20.71 -2.37 -0.37
C MET A 84 20.93 -2.65 1.11
N LYS A 85 20.28 -3.67 1.64
CA LYS A 85 20.39 -4.11 3.05
C LYS A 85 20.75 -5.59 3.03
N ARG A 86 21.61 -6.03 3.97
CA ARG A 86 21.95 -7.45 4.11
C ARG A 86 20.69 -8.23 4.49
N GLN A 87 20.41 -9.29 3.73
CA GLN A 87 19.30 -10.19 3.93
C GLN A 87 19.82 -11.57 4.34
N VAL A 88 19.01 -12.32 5.13
CA VAL A 88 19.36 -13.68 5.57
C VAL A 88 18.16 -14.62 5.48
N ALA A 89 16.94 -14.10 5.27
CA ALA A 89 15.74 -14.90 5.09
C ALA A 89 15.83 -15.79 3.84
N PRO A 90 15.20 -16.96 3.82
CA PRO A 90 15.29 -17.91 2.69
C PRO A 90 14.36 -17.54 1.53
N GLU A 91 14.18 -16.24 1.27
CA GLU A 91 13.42 -15.69 0.14
C GLU A 91 14.06 -14.40 -0.37
N SER A 92 13.79 -14.04 -1.63
CA SER A 92 14.17 -12.72 -2.16
C SER A 92 13.59 -11.62 -1.29
N THR A 93 14.43 -10.69 -0.89
CA THR A 93 14.02 -9.53 -0.10
C THR A 93 14.86 -8.34 -0.48
N SER A 94 14.22 -7.22 -0.83
CA SER A 94 14.89 -5.95 -1.11
C SER A 94 14.30 -4.85 -0.25
N SER A 95 15.12 -3.94 0.25
CA SER A 95 14.67 -2.89 1.19
C SER A 95 15.26 -1.54 0.87
N ILE A 96 14.48 -0.49 1.10
CA ILE A 96 14.93 0.90 1.11
C ILE A 96 14.94 1.39 2.54
N THR A 97 16.09 1.83 3.03
CA THR A 97 16.26 2.32 4.40
C THR A 97 15.94 3.80 4.53
N ALA A 98 15.69 4.30 5.76
CA ALA A 98 15.52 5.74 6.06
C ALA A 98 16.61 6.61 5.43
N ALA A 99 17.87 6.14 5.37
CA ALA A 99 18.98 6.89 4.76
C ALA A 99 18.80 7.07 3.25
N ALA A 100 18.25 6.09 2.55
CA ALA A 100 17.94 6.20 1.12
C ALA A 100 16.67 7.01 0.89
N ILE A 101 15.64 6.83 1.71
CA ILE A 101 14.39 7.62 1.71
C ILE A 101 14.73 9.10 1.86
N ALA A 102 15.58 9.45 2.82
CA ALA A 102 16.02 10.83 3.06
C ALA A 102 16.75 11.49 1.88
N ARG A 103 17.19 10.76 0.87
CA ARG A 103 17.86 11.31 -0.33
C ARG A 103 16.92 11.45 -1.54
N LYS A 104 15.74 10.86 -1.48
CA LYS A 104 14.69 11.00 -2.51
C LYS A 104 13.89 12.28 -2.30
N SER A 105 13.01 12.59 -3.23
CA SER A 105 12.11 13.74 -3.12
C SER A 105 11.25 13.63 -1.85
N ALA A 106 11.16 14.71 -1.08
CA ALA A 106 10.35 14.78 0.13
C ALA A 106 8.84 14.63 -0.14
N ILE A 107 8.41 14.76 -1.40
CA ILE A 107 7.00 14.67 -1.82
C ILE A 107 6.69 13.30 -2.46
N ALA A 108 7.68 12.40 -2.62
CA ALA A 108 7.47 11.09 -3.22
C ALA A 108 6.54 10.22 -2.36
N SER A 109 5.73 9.35 -3.00
CA SER A 109 4.97 8.32 -2.27
C SER A 109 5.84 7.11 -1.92
N PRO A 110 5.48 6.29 -0.91
CA PRO A 110 6.17 5.04 -0.60
C PRO A 110 6.29 4.10 -1.81
N LEU A 111 5.26 3.95 -2.64
CA LEU A 111 5.33 3.16 -3.88
C LEU A 111 6.33 3.74 -4.89
N GLN A 112 6.44 5.07 -4.98
CA GLN A 112 7.45 5.71 -5.82
C GLN A 112 8.87 5.48 -5.29
N LEU A 113 9.05 5.45 -3.96
CA LEU A 113 10.33 5.17 -3.34
C LEU A 113 10.85 3.78 -3.70
N VAL A 114 9.99 2.75 -3.69
CA VAL A 114 10.37 1.37 -4.05
C VAL A 114 10.52 1.12 -5.54
N SER A 115 10.19 2.10 -6.39
CA SER A 115 10.24 1.97 -7.85
C SER A 115 11.61 1.61 -8.42
N THR A 116 12.69 1.79 -7.65
CA THR A 116 14.06 1.46 -8.01
C THR A 116 14.54 0.11 -7.48
N LEU A 117 13.68 -0.66 -6.77
CA LEU A 117 13.99 -2.02 -6.34
C LEU A 117 13.93 -3.02 -7.52
N PRO A 118 14.62 -4.17 -7.41
CA PRO A 118 14.58 -5.20 -8.45
C PRO A 118 13.16 -5.65 -8.76
N GLY A 119 12.83 -5.75 -10.03
CA GLY A 119 11.55 -6.28 -10.49
C GLY A 119 10.35 -5.36 -10.29
N VAL A 120 10.54 -4.12 -9.83
CA VAL A 120 9.44 -3.18 -9.60
C VAL A 120 9.19 -2.29 -10.82
N ASN A 121 8.00 -2.40 -11.38
CA ASN A 121 7.48 -1.53 -12.42
C ASN A 121 6.40 -0.62 -11.81
N TYR A 122 6.66 0.69 -11.74
CA TYR A 122 5.78 1.68 -11.13
C TYR A 122 5.39 2.76 -12.13
N GLY A 123 4.11 3.09 -12.18
CA GLY A 123 3.56 4.17 -12.99
C GLY A 123 2.52 4.99 -12.25
N THR A 124 2.48 6.29 -12.51
CA THR A 124 1.55 7.24 -11.88
C THR A 124 1.09 8.32 -12.84
N GLN A 125 -0.04 8.96 -12.53
CA GLN A 125 -0.57 10.12 -13.29
C GLN A 125 -0.01 11.45 -12.80
N ASP A 126 0.75 11.51 -11.73
CA ASP A 126 1.28 12.77 -11.21
C ASP A 126 2.80 12.74 -11.03
N ALA A 127 3.37 13.91 -10.76
CA ALA A 127 4.81 14.06 -10.60
C ALA A 127 5.30 13.77 -9.17
N PHE A 128 4.42 13.73 -8.17
CA PHE A 128 4.77 13.87 -6.76
C PHE A 128 4.15 12.81 -5.84
N GLY A 129 3.59 11.72 -6.39
CA GLY A 129 2.99 10.68 -5.59
C GLY A 129 1.73 11.10 -4.81
N LEU A 130 1.04 12.15 -5.26
CA LEU A 130 -0.24 12.58 -4.69
C LEU A 130 -1.43 11.94 -5.40
N SER A 131 -1.23 11.16 -6.47
CA SER A 131 -2.31 10.49 -7.16
C SER A 131 -2.68 9.18 -6.51
N ILE A 132 -3.98 8.93 -6.34
CA ILE A 132 -4.51 7.60 -6.05
C ILE A 132 -4.45 6.67 -7.27
N ARG A 133 -4.18 7.24 -8.45
CA ARG A 133 -4.07 6.53 -9.71
C ARG A 133 -2.60 6.24 -9.98
N ASN A 134 -2.13 5.20 -9.35
CA ASN A 134 -0.82 4.61 -9.60
C ASN A 134 -0.97 3.13 -9.91
N THR A 135 0.05 2.57 -10.51
CA THR A 135 0.16 1.14 -10.74
C THR A 135 1.53 0.68 -10.26
N ILE A 136 1.57 -0.43 -9.58
CA ILE A 136 2.79 -1.13 -9.30
C ILE A 136 2.62 -2.59 -9.73
N SER A 137 3.61 -3.13 -10.41
CA SER A 137 3.72 -4.57 -10.59
C SER A 137 5.11 -5.04 -10.18
N VAL A 138 5.15 -6.22 -9.59
CA VAL A 138 6.38 -6.88 -9.12
C VAL A 138 6.42 -8.25 -9.73
N ARG A 139 7.46 -8.56 -10.51
CA ARG A 139 7.58 -9.83 -11.27
C ARG A 139 6.33 -10.15 -12.10
N GLY A 140 5.63 -9.13 -12.64
CA GLY A 140 4.39 -9.31 -13.41
C GLY A 140 3.12 -9.43 -12.60
N PHE A 141 3.18 -9.46 -11.26
CA PHE A 141 2.02 -9.41 -10.38
C PHE A 141 1.58 -7.97 -10.14
N GLN A 142 0.29 -7.69 -10.26
CA GLN A 142 -0.28 -6.36 -10.05
C GLN A 142 -0.35 -5.99 -8.55
N GLN A 143 -0.49 -4.70 -8.25
CA GLN A 143 -0.62 -4.17 -6.88
C GLN A 143 -1.71 -4.85 -6.05
N THR A 144 -2.82 -5.25 -6.66
CA THR A 144 -3.93 -5.94 -5.98
C THR A 144 -3.63 -7.39 -5.62
N GLN A 145 -2.48 -7.91 -6.06
CA GLN A 145 -1.94 -9.23 -5.77
C GLN A 145 -0.81 -9.18 -4.74
N LEU A 146 -0.38 -7.97 -4.36
CA LEU A 146 0.64 -7.76 -3.33
C LEU A 146 -0.03 -7.60 -1.96
N GLY A 147 0.48 -8.31 -0.97
CA GLY A 147 0.22 -8.02 0.42
C GLY A 147 0.83 -6.67 0.77
N TYR A 148 0.22 -5.97 1.68
CA TYR A 148 0.72 -4.72 2.18
C TYR A 148 0.51 -4.63 3.68
N THR A 149 1.58 -4.39 4.42
CA THR A 149 1.50 -4.18 5.87
C THR A 149 2.20 -2.90 6.28
N ILE A 150 1.67 -2.26 7.31
CA ILE A 150 2.29 -1.14 8.01
C ILE A 150 2.17 -1.35 9.51
N GLU A 151 3.28 -1.25 10.24
CA GLU A 151 3.29 -1.47 11.70
C GLU A 151 2.55 -2.77 12.10
N GLY A 152 2.76 -3.86 11.34
CA GLY A 152 2.23 -5.19 11.63
C GLY A 152 0.72 -5.35 11.43
N ILE A 153 0.07 -4.44 10.70
CA ILE A 153 -1.36 -4.52 10.36
C ILE A 153 -1.60 -4.43 8.86
N PRO A 154 -2.74 -4.91 8.35
CA PRO A 154 -3.08 -4.80 6.94
C PRO A 154 -3.10 -3.34 6.48
N GLY A 155 -2.56 -3.08 5.29
CA GLY A 155 -2.47 -1.76 4.67
C GLY A 155 -3.11 -1.68 3.28
N VAL A 156 -4.03 -2.58 2.92
CA VAL A 156 -4.80 -2.49 1.67
C VAL A 156 -6.23 -2.04 1.95
N ASP A 157 -6.84 -1.39 0.98
CA ASP A 157 -8.27 -1.15 0.93
C ASP A 157 -8.97 -2.45 0.55
N GLN A 158 -9.78 -3.01 1.44
CA GLN A 158 -10.40 -4.32 1.22
C GLN A 158 -11.45 -4.35 0.11
N ALA A 159 -12.02 -3.22 -0.25
CA ALA A 159 -12.98 -3.14 -1.34
C ALA A 159 -12.38 -3.57 -2.68
N TYR A 160 -11.09 -3.25 -2.90
CA TYR A 160 -10.36 -3.49 -4.14
C TYR A 160 -8.97 -4.11 -3.98
N TYR A 161 -8.48 -4.33 -2.77
CA TYR A 161 -7.10 -4.72 -2.44
C TYR A 161 -6.04 -3.75 -2.98
N ASN A 162 -6.35 -2.47 -3.06
CA ASN A 162 -5.39 -1.44 -3.46
C ASN A 162 -4.60 -0.92 -2.25
N PRO A 163 -3.26 -0.85 -2.30
CA PRO A 163 -2.47 -0.15 -1.30
C PRO A 163 -2.52 1.36 -1.58
N TYR A 164 -3.11 2.12 -0.66
CA TYR A 164 -3.09 3.59 -0.68
C TYR A 164 -2.01 4.11 0.26
N THR A 165 -0.77 3.78 -0.06
CA THR A 165 0.41 4.00 0.80
C THR A 165 0.63 5.48 1.15
N GLU A 166 0.13 6.36 0.30
CA GLU A 166 0.17 7.80 0.51
C GLU A 166 -0.61 8.25 1.76
N SER A 167 -1.53 7.41 2.26
CA SER A 167 -2.39 7.69 3.41
C SER A 167 -1.87 7.12 4.73
N TYR A 168 -0.75 6.38 4.76
CA TYR A 168 -0.41 5.56 5.93
C TYR A 168 0.67 6.14 6.81
N ALA A 169 1.74 6.70 6.27
CA ALA A 169 2.77 7.38 7.03
C ALA A 169 3.51 8.42 6.19
N ASP A 170 3.99 9.48 6.82
CA ASP A 170 4.92 10.40 6.18
C ASP A 170 6.31 9.74 6.04
N ASN A 171 6.95 9.97 4.89
CA ASN A 171 8.25 9.35 4.56
C ASN A 171 9.33 9.61 5.62
N GLU A 172 9.31 10.77 6.27
CA GLU A 172 10.24 11.16 7.33
C GLU A 172 10.08 10.31 8.60
N ASN A 173 8.95 9.63 8.72
CA ASN A 173 8.65 8.73 9.85
C ASN A 173 8.96 7.27 9.54
N LEU A 174 9.25 6.91 8.28
CA LEU A 174 9.59 5.54 7.90
C LEU A 174 11.04 5.20 8.28
N SER A 175 11.24 4.03 8.87
CA SER A 175 12.56 3.43 9.09
C SER A 175 13.05 2.65 7.87
N ASP A 176 12.17 1.90 7.24
CA ASP A 176 12.42 1.19 5.99
C ASP A 176 11.11 0.80 5.28
N ILE A 177 11.25 0.46 4.00
CA ILE A 177 10.22 -0.20 3.20
C ILE A 177 10.86 -1.46 2.64
N THR A 178 10.25 -2.61 2.92
CA THR A 178 10.75 -3.93 2.51
C THR A 178 9.80 -4.57 1.52
N LEU A 179 10.33 -5.07 0.42
CA LEU A 179 9.62 -5.84 -0.60
C LEU A 179 10.07 -7.29 -0.55
N ILE A 180 9.12 -8.21 -0.44
CA ILE A 180 9.29 -9.67 -0.53
C ILE A 180 8.49 -10.14 -1.75
N PRO A 181 9.11 -10.30 -2.93
CA PRO A 181 8.39 -10.72 -4.12
C PRO A 181 8.05 -12.21 -4.06
N SER A 182 6.89 -12.58 -4.60
CA SER A 182 6.37 -13.95 -4.76
C SER A 182 6.00 -14.69 -3.47
N THR A 183 6.21 -14.11 -2.29
CA THR A 183 5.80 -14.72 -1.01
C THR A 183 5.44 -13.65 0.03
N SER A 184 4.84 -14.06 1.14
CA SER A 184 4.61 -13.23 2.33
C SER A 184 5.12 -13.95 3.56
N ARG A 185 5.45 -13.24 4.62
CA ARG A 185 5.81 -13.87 5.89
C ARG A 185 4.63 -14.65 6.45
N ILE A 186 4.94 -15.71 7.21
CA ILE A 186 3.88 -16.57 7.73
C ILE A 186 3.01 -15.88 8.78
N ASN A 187 3.61 -15.02 9.58
CA ASN A 187 2.97 -14.27 10.67
C ASN A 187 2.42 -12.90 10.25
N ASP A 188 2.60 -12.45 9.00
CA ASP A 188 2.08 -11.17 8.57
C ASP A 188 0.59 -11.27 8.15
N PRO A 189 -0.25 -10.30 8.62
CA PRO A 189 -1.68 -10.29 8.37
C PRO A 189 -2.00 -9.67 7.01
N VAL A 190 -1.87 -10.43 5.94
CA VAL A 190 -2.11 -9.96 4.57
C VAL A 190 -3.34 -10.61 3.96
N GLN A 191 -4.27 -9.80 3.46
CA GLN A 191 -5.50 -10.26 2.79
C GLN A 191 -5.22 -10.81 1.38
N SER A 192 -4.27 -10.20 0.68
CA SER A 192 -3.90 -10.54 -0.69
C SER A 192 -2.40 -10.65 -0.78
N SER A 193 -1.87 -11.79 -1.19
CA SER A 193 -0.42 -11.99 -1.25
C SER A 193 0.03 -12.93 -2.38
N SER A 194 -0.83 -13.16 -3.39
CA SER A 194 -0.49 -14.06 -4.50
C SER A 194 0.79 -13.65 -5.24
N GLY A 195 1.16 -12.36 -5.21
CA GLY A 195 2.36 -11.80 -5.85
C GLY A 195 3.49 -11.42 -4.91
N GLY A 196 3.33 -11.59 -3.59
CA GLY A 196 4.32 -11.18 -2.59
C GLY A 196 3.80 -10.12 -1.62
N GLU A 197 4.71 -9.43 -0.92
CA GLU A 197 4.38 -8.48 0.14
C GLU A 197 5.27 -7.25 0.14
N LEU A 198 4.69 -6.09 0.47
CA LEU A 198 5.37 -4.84 0.76
C LEU A 198 5.10 -4.45 2.22
N ILE A 199 6.16 -4.16 2.97
CA ILE A 199 6.11 -3.89 4.41
C ILE A 199 6.65 -2.49 4.66
N GLU A 200 5.85 -1.60 5.25
CA GLU A 200 6.30 -0.32 5.78
C GLU A 200 6.52 -0.40 7.28
N THR A 201 7.67 0.09 7.74
CA THR A 201 8.00 0.17 9.16
C THR A 201 8.19 1.62 9.56
N VAL A 202 7.44 2.07 10.55
CA VAL A 202 7.56 3.41 11.13
C VAL A 202 8.65 3.39 12.19
N ARG A 203 9.51 4.42 12.18
CA ARG A 203 10.59 4.56 13.16
C ARG A 203 10.05 4.61 14.60
N ASP A 204 10.83 4.12 15.52
CA ASP A 204 10.56 4.35 16.95
C ASP A 204 10.79 5.82 17.33
N PRO A 205 10.05 6.35 18.33
CA PRO A 205 10.32 7.66 18.91
C PRO A 205 11.75 7.79 19.39
N SER A 206 12.36 8.96 19.24
CA SER A 206 13.76 9.22 19.64
C SER A 206 13.97 9.02 21.15
N GLU A 207 15.15 8.58 21.55
CA GLU A 207 15.55 8.47 22.96
C GLU A 207 15.78 9.85 23.61
N LYS A 208 16.10 10.86 22.82
CA LYS A 208 16.32 12.25 23.23
C LYS A 208 15.20 13.13 22.72
N ALA A 209 14.82 14.10 23.54
CA ALA A 209 13.89 15.13 23.12
C ALA A 209 14.47 15.96 21.98
N GLY A 210 13.62 16.32 21.03
CA GLY A 210 14.02 17.07 19.84
C GLY A 210 12.92 17.08 18.78
N GLY A 211 13.30 17.37 17.56
CA GLY A 211 12.32 17.39 16.47
C GLY A 211 12.98 17.54 15.11
N MET A 212 12.13 17.67 14.09
CA MET A 212 12.51 17.90 12.72
C MET A 212 11.50 18.82 12.06
N VAL A 213 11.98 19.75 11.25
CA VAL A 213 11.16 20.57 10.35
C VAL A 213 11.67 20.42 8.94
N SER A 214 10.75 20.47 7.97
CA SER A 214 11.09 20.38 6.56
C SER A 214 10.13 21.23 5.73
N TYR A 215 10.70 21.92 4.73
CA TYR A 215 9.92 22.62 3.69
C TYR A 215 10.43 22.22 2.31
N ALA A 216 9.50 21.90 1.42
CA ALA A 216 9.80 21.59 0.02
C ALA A 216 8.92 22.40 -0.92
N ALA A 217 9.48 22.81 -2.05
CA ALA A 217 8.78 23.47 -3.15
C ALA A 217 9.37 23.02 -4.50
N GLY A 218 8.56 23.07 -5.57
CA GLY A 218 9.04 22.63 -6.87
C GLY A 218 8.09 22.87 -8.02
N SER A 219 8.27 22.14 -9.10
CA SER A 219 7.44 22.19 -10.31
C SER A 219 5.95 22.07 -9.99
N TYR A 220 5.09 22.60 -10.85
CA TYR A 220 3.62 22.55 -10.71
C TYR A 220 3.10 23.13 -9.39
N ARG A 221 3.70 24.24 -8.93
CA ARG A 221 3.39 24.89 -7.65
C ARG A 221 3.33 23.87 -6.49
N SER A 222 4.16 22.83 -6.56
CA SER A 222 4.24 21.86 -5.48
C SER A 222 4.85 22.48 -4.23
N GLN A 223 4.28 22.15 -3.08
CA GLN A 223 4.78 22.59 -1.79
C GLN A 223 4.46 21.54 -0.72
N ARG A 224 5.37 21.40 0.24
CA ARG A 224 5.18 20.55 1.41
C ARG A 224 5.81 21.20 2.64
N VAL A 225 5.07 21.16 3.72
CA VAL A 225 5.56 21.49 5.07
C VAL A 225 5.42 20.24 5.92
N PHE A 226 6.44 19.97 6.71
CA PHE A 226 6.45 18.86 7.67
C PHE A 226 7.07 19.31 8.98
N GLY A 227 6.50 18.85 10.10
CA GLY A 227 7.05 19.05 11.44
C GLY A 227 6.85 17.81 12.28
N ARG A 228 7.88 17.43 13.08
CA ARG A 228 7.82 16.34 14.04
C ARG A 228 8.47 16.76 15.35
N LEU A 229 7.87 16.36 16.47
CA LEU A 229 8.40 16.50 17.82
C LEU A 229 8.55 15.11 18.44
N ASP A 230 9.70 14.84 19.00
CA ASP A 230 10.04 13.65 19.77
C ASP A 230 10.20 14.04 21.25
N SER A 231 9.56 13.31 22.16
CA SER A 231 9.62 13.62 23.62
C SER A 231 10.96 13.23 24.27
N GLY A 232 11.69 12.31 23.68
CA GLY A 232 12.71 11.56 24.41
C GLY A 232 12.07 10.67 25.49
N TYR A 233 12.88 10.07 26.35
CA TYR A 233 12.37 9.33 27.51
C TYR A 233 11.66 10.27 28.48
N ILE A 234 10.42 9.94 28.86
CA ILE A 234 9.64 10.70 29.83
C ILE A 234 10.01 10.19 31.24
N GLY A 235 10.94 10.89 31.87
CA GLY A 235 11.50 10.49 33.17
C GLY A 235 12.05 9.06 33.13
N HIS A 236 11.70 8.26 34.14
CA HIS A 236 12.10 6.85 34.24
C HIS A 236 10.97 5.89 33.81
N SER A 237 9.97 6.40 33.11
CA SER A 237 8.78 5.62 32.77
C SER A 237 9.02 4.54 31.70
N GLY A 238 10.12 4.60 30.93
CA GLY A 238 10.35 3.80 29.73
C GLY A 238 9.42 4.19 28.56
N ILE A 239 8.73 5.33 28.68
CA ILE A 239 7.83 5.84 27.64
C ILE A 239 8.55 6.90 26.81
N ARG A 240 8.40 6.83 25.51
CA ARG A 240 8.77 7.87 24.55
C ARG A 240 7.74 7.93 23.45
N LEU A 241 7.55 9.11 22.88
CA LEU A 241 6.55 9.33 21.86
C LEU A 241 7.03 10.36 20.84
N PHE A 242 6.46 10.31 19.65
CA PHE A 242 6.52 11.42 18.71
C PHE A 242 5.13 11.76 18.17
N GLY A 243 4.98 13.02 17.75
CA GLY A 243 3.87 13.50 16.96
C GLY A 243 4.39 14.28 15.77
N SER A 244 3.78 14.10 14.59
CA SER A 244 4.14 14.85 13.39
C SER A 244 2.90 15.30 12.64
N ALA A 245 3.04 16.36 11.85
CA ALA A 245 2.02 16.85 10.93
C ALA A 245 2.66 17.33 9.63
N SER A 246 1.97 17.10 8.51
CA SER A 246 2.39 17.60 7.20
C SER A 246 1.20 18.14 6.40
N TYR A 247 1.51 19.08 5.51
CA TYR A 247 0.63 19.53 4.45
C TYR A 247 1.36 19.47 3.13
N THR A 248 0.77 18.83 2.13
CA THR A 248 1.33 18.72 0.78
C THR A 248 0.29 19.17 -0.24
N ALA A 249 0.69 19.97 -1.23
CA ALA A 249 -0.17 20.36 -2.33
C ALA A 249 0.61 20.51 -3.62
N ALA A 250 0.00 20.15 -4.75
CA ALA A 250 0.57 20.34 -6.10
C ALA A 250 -0.54 20.39 -7.14
N ASP A 251 -0.28 21.12 -8.24
CA ASP A 251 -1.12 21.07 -9.43
C ASP A 251 -0.80 19.79 -10.22
N ILE A 252 -1.77 19.26 -10.95
CA ILE A 252 -1.49 18.21 -11.93
C ILE A 252 -0.74 18.81 -13.13
N PHE A 253 0.20 18.05 -13.71
CA PHE A 253 0.96 18.52 -14.87
C PHE A 253 0.18 18.42 -16.18
N ALA A 254 -0.80 17.52 -16.24
CA ALA A 254 -1.60 17.24 -17.42
C ALA A 254 -3.06 17.67 -17.17
N GLY A 255 -3.40 18.91 -17.53
CA GLY A 255 -4.76 19.45 -17.39
C GLY A 255 -4.95 20.40 -16.21
N SER A 256 -6.17 20.45 -15.69
CA SER A 256 -6.57 21.36 -14.61
C SER A 256 -6.86 20.64 -13.32
N GLY A 257 -6.43 21.21 -12.20
CA GLY A 257 -6.72 20.73 -10.86
C GLY A 257 -5.53 20.81 -9.92
N ARG A 258 -5.83 20.86 -8.64
CA ARG A 258 -4.87 20.87 -7.54
C ARG A 258 -5.19 19.77 -6.55
N SER A 259 -4.20 18.94 -6.25
CA SER A 259 -4.25 17.96 -5.19
C SER A 259 -3.73 18.56 -3.89
N ASN A 260 -4.30 18.18 -2.77
CA ASN A 260 -3.75 18.49 -1.44
C ASN A 260 -4.02 17.37 -0.44
N LYS A 261 -3.11 17.27 0.52
CA LYS A 261 -3.14 16.26 1.58
C LYS A 261 -2.69 16.89 2.90
N THR A 262 -3.47 16.65 3.96
CA THR A 262 -3.08 16.91 5.35
C THR A 262 -2.89 15.56 6.03
N HIS A 263 -1.75 15.37 6.68
CA HIS A 263 -1.40 14.10 7.31
C HIS A 263 -0.88 14.32 8.74
N VAL A 264 -1.21 13.40 9.64
CA VAL A 264 -0.77 13.44 11.04
C VAL A 264 -0.40 12.02 11.47
N ASP A 265 0.82 11.85 12.00
CA ASP A 265 1.25 10.61 12.64
C ASP A 265 1.53 10.83 14.12
N PHE A 266 1.18 9.84 14.92
CA PHE A 266 1.54 9.74 16.33
C PHE A 266 2.04 8.33 16.63
N LYS A 267 3.17 8.22 17.31
CA LYS A 267 3.65 6.92 17.82
C LYS A 267 4.09 7.06 19.27
N ALA A 268 3.63 6.15 20.11
CA ALA A 268 4.05 6.01 21.51
C ALA A 268 4.63 4.62 21.71
N LEU A 269 5.77 4.57 22.35
CA LEU A 269 6.48 3.33 22.69
C LEU A 269 6.65 3.27 24.20
N LYS A 270 6.29 2.13 24.78
CA LYS A 270 6.56 1.78 26.18
C LYS A 270 7.47 0.55 26.22
N GLU A 271 8.61 0.71 26.84
CA GLU A 271 9.51 -0.40 27.19
C GLU A 271 9.19 -0.88 28.61
N TRP A 272 8.95 -2.19 28.76
CA TRP A 272 8.63 -2.86 30.02
C TRP A 272 9.84 -3.57 30.64
N GLY A 273 11.04 -3.12 30.28
CA GLY A 273 12.29 -3.76 30.67
C GLY A 273 12.47 -5.11 29.97
N SER A 274 12.76 -6.15 30.74
CA SER A 274 12.93 -7.52 30.24
C SER A 274 11.62 -8.23 29.90
N ILE A 275 10.47 -7.64 30.26
CA ILE A 275 9.14 -8.24 30.03
C ILE A 275 8.72 -8.07 28.57
N GLY A 276 9.10 -6.96 27.94
CA GLY A 276 8.73 -6.72 26.54
C GLY A 276 8.55 -5.24 26.19
N ARG A 277 7.77 -4.99 25.15
CA ARG A 277 7.46 -3.64 24.65
C ARG A 277 6.02 -3.53 24.15
N SER A 278 5.47 -2.34 24.21
CA SER A 278 4.19 -2.00 23.57
C SER A 278 4.35 -0.75 22.72
N SER A 279 3.82 -0.75 21.51
CA SER A 279 3.90 0.36 20.54
C SER A 279 2.53 0.68 19.99
N LEU A 280 2.06 1.89 20.22
CA LEU A 280 0.83 2.44 19.63
C LEU A 280 1.21 3.35 18.46
N PHE A 281 0.69 3.07 17.28
CA PHE A 281 0.79 3.96 16.11
C PHE A 281 -0.62 4.41 15.70
N VAL A 282 -0.76 5.70 15.44
CA VAL A 282 -2.00 6.31 14.95
C VAL A 282 -1.66 7.21 13.78
N SER A 283 -2.35 7.02 12.67
CA SER A 283 -2.23 7.87 11.49
C SER A 283 -3.59 8.44 11.11
N TYR A 284 -3.63 9.70 10.72
CA TYR A 284 -4.79 10.37 10.14
C TYR A 284 -4.43 11.04 8.83
N ASP A 285 -5.26 10.84 7.82
CA ASP A 285 -5.10 11.45 6.49
C ASP A 285 -6.39 12.10 6.01
N ALA A 286 -6.28 13.31 5.45
CA ALA A 286 -7.34 14.00 4.73
C ALA A 286 -6.82 14.45 3.37
N TRP A 287 -7.30 13.83 2.31
CA TRP A 287 -6.73 13.91 0.98
C TRP A 287 -7.77 14.28 -0.08
N LYS A 288 -7.44 15.28 -0.89
CA LYS A 288 -8.16 15.67 -2.11
C LYS A 288 -7.24 15.49 -3.30
N ASN A 289 -7.62 14.63 -4.23
CA ASN A 289 -6.80 14.30 -5.37
C ASN A 289 -7.46 14.73 -6.68
N ALA A 290 -6.81 15.64 -7.39
CA ALA A 290 -7.13 15.99 -8.78
C ALA A 290 -6.52 14.94 -9.72
N ARG A 291 -7.25 14.59 -10.77
CA ARG A 291 -6.87 13.50 -11.70
C ARG A 291 -6.75 14.03 -13.12
N SER A 292 -5.95 13.35 -13.93
CA SER A 292 -5.98 13.46 -15.38
C SER A 292 -6.66 12.25 -16.00
N ASN A 293 -7.17 12.38 -17.20
CA ASN A 293 -7.66 11.23 -17.96
C ASN A 293 -6.48 10.37 -18.43
N PRO A 294 -6.61 9.04 -18.42
CA PRO A 294 -5.66 8.18 -19.11
C PRO A 294 -5.62 8.46 -20.60
N TYR A 295 -4.46 8.29 -21.22
CA TYR A 295 -4.23 8.50 -22.65
C TYR A 295 -4.42 7.21 -23.43
N THR A 296 -5.04 7.30 -24.61
CA THR A 296 -4.91 6.26 -25.62
C THR A 296 -3.52 6.34 -26.25
N LEU A 297 -3.04 5.22 -26.86
CA LEU A 297 -1.75 5.22 -27.56
C LEU A 297 -1.73 6.28 -28.68
N ALA A 298 -2.82 6.41 -29.44
CA ALA A 298 -2.94 7.41 -30.49
C ALA A 298 -2.83 8.84 -29.96
N ALA A 299 -3.51 9.16 -28.87
CA ALA A 299 -3.41 10.49 -28.25
C ALA A 299 -2.00 10.79 -27.75
N TYR A 300 -1.32 9.80 -27.17
CA TYR A 300 0.09 9.93 -26.76
C TYR A 300 1.00 10.21 -27.95
N GLU A 301 0.92 9.42 -29.03
CA GLU A 301 1.76 9.56 -30.21
C GLU A 301 1.57 10.91 -30.93
N THR A 302 0.34 11.39 -31.02
CA THR A 302 0.01 12.60 -31.78
C THR A 302 0.18 13.89 -31.00
N ALA A 303 -0.03 13.89 -29.68
CA ALA A 303 -0.02 15.10 -28.87
C ALA A 303 1.15 15.17 -27.90
N ALA A 304 1.27 14.21 -26.97
CA ALA A 304 2.25 14.28 -25.89
C ALA A 304 3.67 14.06 -26.38
N LYS A 305 3.90 13.00 -27.17
CA LYS A 305 5.22 12.62 -27.67
C LYS A 305 5.75 13.57 -28.74
N THR A 306 4.90 14.01 -29.65
CA THR A 306 5.30 14.81 -30.82
C THR A 306 5.29 16.31 -30.53
N ASN A 307 4.27 16.79 -29.81
CA ASN A 307 4.01 18.24 -29.64
C ASN A 307 4.17 18.71 -28.18
N ASN A 308 4.60 17.85 -27.25
CA ASN A 308 4.65 18.11 -25.81
C ASN A 308 3.32 18.65 -25.23
N ASN A 309 2.20 18.33 -25.87
CA ASN A 309 0.88 18.74 -25.40
C ASN A 309 0.30 17.70 -24.43
N PHE A 310 0.52 17.93 -23.14
CA PHE A 310 0.07 17.07 -22.06
C PHE A 310 -1.39 17.32 -21.63
N SER A 311 -2.10 18.25 -22.27
CA SER A 311 -3.47 18.62 -21.91
C SER A 311 -4.54 17.99 -22.79
N VAL A 312 -4.18 17.28 -23.86
CA VAL A 312 -5.12 16.65 -24.80
C VAL A 312 -5.96 15.59 -24.09
N GLY A 313 -7.27 15.68 -24.26
CA GLY A 313 -8.23 14.72 -23.69
C GLY A 313 -8.45 14.87 -22.18
N ASN A 314 -7.85 15.87 -21.52
CA ASN A 314 -7.99 16.10 -20.11
C ASN A 314 -9.26 16.87 -19.71
N TYR A 315 -9.48 16.98 -18.40
CA TYR A 315 -10.63 17.66 -17.83
C TYR A 315 -10.59 19.17 -18.09
N ALA A 316 -11.75 19.73 -18.41
CA ALA A 316 -11.90 21.15 -18.67
C ALA A 316 -11.65 22.01 -17.42
N SER A 317 -10.97 23.15 -17.57
CA SER A 317 -10.69 24.10 -16.50
C SER A 317 -11.90 24.92 -16.08
N THR A 318 -12.82 25.16 -17.05
CA THR A 318 -14.04 25.95 -16.88
C THR A 318 -15.27 25.13 -17.22
N TYR A 319 -16.39 25.49 -16.60
CA TYR A 319 -17.68 24.88 -16.88
C TYR A 319 -18.52 25.79 -17.74
N THR A 320 -19.06 25.25 -18.84
CA THR A 320 -20.05 25.92 -19.72
C THR A 320 -21.27 25.01 -19.76
N PRO A 321 -22.45 25.46 -19.29
CA PRO A 321 -23.67 24.67 -19.29
C PRO A 321 -24.01 24.11 -20.67
N GLY A 322 -24.34 22.84 -20.75
CA GLY A 322 -24.71 22.14 -22.00
C GLY A 322 -23.54 21.83 -22.96
N VAL A 323 -22.34 22.30 -22.66
CA VAL A 323 -21.12 22.08 -23.46
C VAL A 323 -20.09 21.27 -22.71
N THR A 324 -19.76 21.68 -21.49
CA THR A 324 -18.72 20.99 -20.69
C THR A 324 -19.26 19.72 -20.04
N THR A 325 -18.76 18.55 -20.44
CA THR A 325 -19.13 17.24 -19.92
C THR A 325 -18.07 16.63 -19.01
N ASN A 326 -16.93 17.29 -18.84
CA ASN A 326 -15.76 16.80 -18.13
C ASN A 326 -15.09 17.87 -17.27
N TYR A 327 -15.86 18.65 -16.50
CA TYR A 327 -15.33 19.69 -15.63
C TYR A 327 -14.49 19.11 -14.49
N TRP A 328 -13.24 19.53 -14.33
CA TRP A 328 -12.27 18.92 -13.43
C TRP A 328 -12.73 18.79 -11.97
N LYS A 329 -13.52 19.76 -11.45
CA LYS A 329 -14.03 19.70 -10.06
C LYS A 329 -14.94 18.52 -9.83
N ASN A 330 -15.65 18.03 -10.86
CA ASN A 330 -16.54 16.87 -10.77
C ASN A 330 -15.77 15.53 -10.82
N TYR A 331 -14.43 15.57 -10.85
CA TYR A 331 -13.55 14.41 -10.82
C TYR A 331 -12.55 14.46 -9.65
N LEU A 332 -12.78 15.35 -8.67
CA LEU A 332 -11.99 15.42 -7.46
C LEU A 332 -12.31 14.24 -6.54
N TYR A 333 -11.32 13.40 -6.32
CA TYR A 333 -11.40 12.30 -5.35
C TYR A 333 -11.09 12.83 -3.94
N HIS A 334 -11.90 12.40 -2.98
CA HIS A 334 -11.71 12.71 -1.57
C HIS A 334 -11.53 11.42 -0.79
N ARG A 335 -10.58 11.40 0.12
CA ARG A 335 -10.36 10.30 1.08
C ARG A 335 -10.03 10.89 2.44
N ASN A 336 -10.64 10.34 3.47
CA ASN A 336 -10.25 10.56 4.87
C ASN A 336 -10.05 9.19 5.50
N SER A 337 -8.95 8.98 6.20
CA SER A 337 -8.67 7.71 6.85
C SER A 337 -8.07 7.90 8.23
N ILE A 338 -8.33 6.93 9.11
CA ILE A 338 -7.68 6.77 10.42
C ILE A 338 -7.19 5.33 10.47
N LEU A 339 -5.94 5.14 10.83
CA LEU A 339 -5.31 3.85 10.99
C LEU A 339 -4.70 3.79 12.40
N ILE A 340 -4.97 2.71 13.13
CA ILE A 340 -4.47 2.48 14.49
C ILE A 340 -3.89 1.06 14.56
N SER A 341 -2.63 0.97 14.97
CA SER A 341 -1.94 -0.28 15.31
C SER A 341 -1.47 -0.24 16.75
N PHE A 342 -1.71 -1.31 17.51
CA PHE A 342 -1.21 -1.44 18.86
C PHE A 342 -0.43 -2.74 19.02
N GLN A 343 0.85 -2.70 18.68
CA GLN A 343 1.75 -3.85 18.78
C GLN A 343 2.17 -4.08 20.22
N ASN A 344 2.06 -5.33 20.66
CA ASN A 344 2.53 -5.77 21.97
C ASN A 344 3.37 -7.02 21.81
N GLU A 345 4.53 -7.01 22.43
CA GLU A 345 5.51 -8.08 22.42
C GLU A 345 5.95 -8.35 23.87
N PHE A 346 5.68 -9.56 24.36
CA PHE A 346 5.96 -9.92 25.74
C PHE A 346 6.71 -11.24 25.84
N SER A 347 7.79 -11.25 26.61
CA SER A 347 8.48 -12.47 27.02
C SER A 347 7.75 -13.10 28.22
N LEU A 348 6.95 -14.12 27.96
CA LEU A 348 6.17 -14.81 28.99
C LEU A 348 7.05 -15.73 29.85
N ALA A 349 8.09 -16.30 29.24
CA ALA A 349 9.07 -17.15 29.88
C ALA A 349 10.37 -17.14 29.07
N HIS A 350 11.42 -17.72 29.60
CA HIS A 350 12.64 -17.98 28.84
C HIS A 350 12.27 -18.82 27.59
N HIS A 351 12.59 -18.35 26.41
CA HIS A 351 12.25 -18.99 25.13
C HIS A 351 10.76 -18.95 24.71
N LEU A 352 9.91 -18.15 25.36
CA LEU A 352 8.50 -18.04 25.00
C LEU A 352 8.08 -16.57 24.89
N ASN A 353 7.82 -16.11 23.69
CA ASN A 353 7.36 -14.74 23.41
C ASN A 353 5.92 -14.76 22.88
N LEU A 354 5.13 -13.80 23.32
CA LEU A 354 3.77 -13.56 22.86
C LEU A 354 3.72 -12.24 22.09
N HIS A 355 3.15 -12.28 20.91
CA HIS A 355 2.87 -11.09 20.09
C HIS A 355 1.36 -10.92 19.95
N VAL A 356 0.85 -9.70 20.20
CA VAL A 356 -0.57 -9.38 20.07
C VAL A 356 -0.68 -7.99 19.45
N THR A 357 -1.26 -7.91 18.26
CA THR A 357 -1.42 -6.65 17.53
C THR A 357 -2.89 -6.43 17.16
N PRO A 358 -3.72 -5.87 18.06
CA PRO A 358 -5.03 -5.37 17.68
C PRO A 358 -4.92 -4.11 16.83
N TYR A 359 -5.88 -3.92 15.93
CA TYR A 359 -5.90 -2.78 15.02
C TYR A 359 -7.30 -2.32 14.65
N PHE A 360 -7.34 -1.09 14.15
CA PHE A 360 -8.54 -0.48 13.60
C PHE A 360 -8.17 0.43 12.44
N HIS A 361 -8.92 0.33 11.35
CA HIS A 361 -8.82 1.21 10.20
C HIS A 361 -10.22 1.72 9.84
N TRP A 362 -10.36 3.03 9.69
CA TRP A 362 -11.56 3.67 9.19
C TRP A 362 -11.22 4.47 7.94
N ASN A 363 -12.11 4.39 6.95
CA ASN A 363 -11.94 5.08 5.68
C ASN A 363 -13.27 5.63 5.19
N PHE A 364 -13.24 6.85 4.69
CA PHE A 364 -14.33 7.43 3.92
C PHE A 364 -13.78 7.97 2.61
N SER A 365 -14.29 7.47 1.49
CA SER A 365 -13.80 7.84 0.16
C SER A 365 -14.96 8.02 -0.83
N ASN A 366 -14.67 8.66 -1.97
CA ASN A 366 -15.60 8.78 -3.08
C ASN A 366 -14.95 8.41 -4.42
N SER A 367 -15.78 8.04 -5.40
CA SER A 367 -15.37 7.87 -6.80
C SER A 367 -16.27 8.75 -7.67
N PRO A 368 -15.88 10.01 -7.92
CA PRO A 368 -16.74 10.98 -8.61
C PRO A 368 -16.56 10.96 -10.12
N GLY A 369 -17.56 11.44 -10.83
CA GLY A 369 -17.57 11.70 -12.27
C GLY A 369 -18.75 12.57 -12.67
N GLN A 370 -18.69 13.23 -13.81
CA GLN A 370 -19.80 14.02 -14.34
C GLN A 370 -20.73 13.14 -15.16
N THR A 371 -22.04 13.31 -14.99
CA THR A 371 -23.09 12.61 -15.76
C THR A 371 -24.15 13.59 -16.21
N SER A 372 -24.93 13.21 -17.21
CA SER A 372 -26.09 13.95 -17.70
C SER A 372 -27.28 13.01 -17.82
N LEU A 373 -28.28 13.19 -16.97
CA LEU A 373 -29.44 12.34 -16.86
C LEU A 373 -30.60 12.83 -17.72
N ASN A 374 -31.29 11.90 -18.37
CA ASN A 374 -32.54 12.17 -19.05
C ASN A 374 -33.68 11.93 -18.04
N PRO A 375 -34.45 12.97 -17.61
CA PRO A 375 -35.52 12.79 -16.63
C PRO A 375 -36.61 11.81 -17.05
N ALA A 376 -36.78 11.63 -18.38
CA ALA A 376 -37.77 10.72 -18.93
C ALA A 376 -37.39 9.22 -18.84
N SER A 377 -36.11 8.92 -18.52
CA SER A 377 -35.62 7.53 -18.46
C SER A 377 -34.61 7.42 -17.32
N LEU A 378 -35.12 7.14 -16.12
CA LEU A 378 -34.33 7.00 -14.90
C LEU A 378 -34.70 5.72 -14.16
N TYR A 379 -33.72 5.16 -13.47
CA TYR A 379 -33.86 3.89 -12.78
C TYR A 379 -33.23 3.91 -11.38
N SER A 380 -33.88 3.18 -10.48
CA SER A 380 -33.34 2.77 -9.17
C SER A 380 -33.14 1.25 -9.23
N GLY A 381 -31.92 0.79 -9.39
CA GLY A 381 -31.69 -0.60 -9.75
C GLY A 381 -32.32 -0.92 -11.12
N ASP A 382 -33.18 -1.92 -11.21
CA ASP A 382 -33.94 -2.28 -12.41
C ASP A 382 -35.32 -1.61 -12.50
N GLN A 383 -35.76 -0.85 -11.47
CA GLN A 383 -37.07 -0.20 -11.43
C GLN A 383 -37.02 1.21 -12.02
N ARG A 384 -37.94 1.47 -12.99
CA ARG A 384 -38.08 2.82 -13.54
C ARG A 384 -38.66 3.78 -12.50
N VAL A 385 -38.10 4.98 -12.42
CA VAL A 385 -38.55 6.04 -11.49
C VAL A 385 -38.83 7.33 -12.22
N THR A 386 -39.77 8.13 -11.68
CA THR A 386 -40.09 9.47 -12.15
C THR A 386 -39.37 10.49 -11.27
N LEU A 387 -38.74 11.49 -11.86
CA LEU A 387 -38.03 12.56 -11.15
C LEU A 387 -38.86 13.84 -11.21
N ASP A 388 -39.11 14.46 -10.06
CA ASP A 388 -39.59 15.85 -10.00
C ASP A 388 -38.44 16.78 -10.35
N THR A 389 -38.58 17.52 -11.44
CA THR A 389 -37.56 18.46 -11.94
C THR A 389 -37.87 19.91 -11.61
N SER A 390 -38.96 20.22 -10.90
CA SER A 390 -39.43 21.61 -10.62
C SER A 390 -38.38 22.46 -9.89
N SER A 391 -37.55 21.85 -9.02
CA SER A 391 -36.51 22.51 -8.25
C SER A 391 -35.08 22.33 -8.83
N LEU A 392 -34.94 21.66 -9.98
CA LEU A 392 -33.64 21.30 -10.56
C LEU A 392 -33.26 22.21 -11.71
N THR A 393 -31.98 22.48 -11.86
CA THR A 393 -31.43 23.15 -13.03
C THR A 393 -31.38 22.20 -14.22
N LEU A 394 -32.22 22.45 -15.23
CA LEU A 394 -32.18 21.70 -16.48
C LEU A 394 -31.32 22.42 -17.51
N VAL A 395 -30.44 21.66 -18.17
CA VAL A 395 -29.63 22.14 -19.29
C VAL A 395 -29.94 21.25 -20.49
N ASN A 396 -30.49 21.86 -21.58
CA ASN A 396 -30.96 21.13 -22.75
C ASN A 396 -31.96 19.98 -22.40
N GLY A 397 -32.85 20.24 -21.45
CA GLY A 397 -33.85 19.24 -20.98
C GLY A 397 -33.27 18.09 -20.12
N ARG A 398 -32.04 18.18 -19.71
CA ARG A 398 -31.35 17.15 -18.93
C ARG A 398 -30.88 17.69 -17.57
N VAL A 399 -30.77 16.80 -16.57
CA VAL A 399 -30.17 17.10 -15.26
C VAL A 399 -28.70 16.76 -15.34
N ASN A 400 -27.84 17.79 -15.27
CA ASN A 400 -26.41 17.56 -15.09
C ASN A 400 -26.13 17.23 -13.62
N GLY A 401 -25.35 16.20 -13.40
CA GLY A 401 -25.09 15.67 -12.06
C GLY A 401 -23.66 15.22 -11.83
N LEU A 402 -23.26 15.24 -10.58
CA LEU A 402 -22.09 14.53 -10.06
C LEU A 402 -22.50 13.09 -9.77
N ALA A 403 -22.12 12.16 -10.64
CA ALA A 403 -22.18 10.73 -10.36
C ALA A 403 -21.10 10.43 -9.33
N ASN A 404 -21.46 9.77 -8.24
CA ASN A 404 -20.52 9.59 -7.13
C ASN A 404 -20.80 8.27 -6.40
N THR A 405 -19.76 7.43 -6.31
CA THR A 405 -19.80 6.27 -5.42
C THR A 405 -19.13 6.66 -4.11
N ALA A 406 -19.95 6.93 -3.10
CA ALA A 406 -19.51 7.22 -1.74
C ALA A 406 -19.40 5.90 -0.96
N GLN A 407 -18.23 5.69 -0.31
CA GLN A 407 -17.90 4.49 0.44
C GLN A 407 -17.51 4.88 1.88
N ARG A 408 -18.10 4.18 2.85
CA ARG A 408 -17.72 4.28 4.27
C ARG A 408 -17.34 2.90 4.74
N GLU A 409 -16.14 2.79 5.27
CA GLU A 409 -15.53 1.52 5.59
C GLU A 409 -14.95 1.56 6.99
N TYR A 410 -15.01 0.43 7.67
CA TYR A 410 -14.15 0.18 8.82
C TYR A 410 -13.64 -1.26 8.78
N GLU A 411 -12.47 -1.44 9.31
CA GLU A 411 -11.77 -2.71 9.44
C GLU A 411 -11.23 -2.81 10.85
N THR A 412 -11.36 -3.97 11.45
CA THR A 412 -10.83 -4.24 12.79
C THR A 412 -10.37 -5.67 12.88
N GLY A 413 -9.30 -5.90 13.59
CA GLY A 413 -8.78 -7.24 13.73
C GLY A 413 -7.72 -7.36 14.80
N VAL A 414 -7.19 -8.56 14.92
CA VAL A 414 -6.08 -8.86 15.80
C VAL A 414 -5.22 -9.95 15.17
N ASN A 415 -3.91 -9.71 15.14
CA ASN A 415 -2.91 -10.72 14.84
C ASN A 415 -2.22 -11.13 16.12
N THR A 416 -2.28 -12.42 16.47
CA THR A 416 -1.73 -12.96 17.71
C THR A 416 -0.91 -14.20 17.41
N TYR A 417 0.31 -14.27 17.94
CA TYR A 417 1.13 -15.47 17.80
C TYR A 417 2.09 -15.63 18.96
N ILE A 418 2.48 -16.87 19.15
CA ILE A 418 3.49 -17.31 20.11
C ILE A 418 4.71 -17.75 19.32
N GLN A 419 5.87 -17.27 19.75
CA GLN A 419 7.18 -17.79 19.37
C GLN A 419 7.74 -18.61 20.50
N TYR A 420 8.14 -19.84 20.19
CA TYR A 420 8.67 -20.76 21.16
C TYR A 420 9.97 -21.42 20.66
N ASP A 421 11.05 -21.18 21.38
CA ASP A 421 12.39 -21.72 21.12
C ASP A 421 12.73 -22.82 22.14
N PRO A 422 12.19 -24.07 22.00
CA PRO A 422 12.39 -25.14 22.99
C PRO A 422 13.87 -25.47 23.19
N ILE A 423 14.65 -25.38 22.14
CA ILE A 423 16.10 -25.50 22.13
C ILE A 423 16.68 -24.46 21.15
N HIS A 424 17.96 -24.13 21.27
CA HIS A 424 18.62 -23.12 20.44
C HIS A 424 18.49 -23.36 18.92
N SER A 425 18.40 -24.62 18.50
CA SER A 425 18.29 -24.99 17.07
C SER A 425 16.88 -25.11 16.54
N ASN A 426 15.85 -24.85 17.36
CA ASN A 426 14.45 -25.00 16.96
C ASN A 426 13.64 -23.75 17.28
N HIS A 427 12.92 -23.25 16.30
CA HIS A 427 12.07 -22.07 16.41
C HIS A 427 10.68 -22.39 15.89
N LEU A 428 9.68 -22.32 16.76
CA LEU A 428 8.28 -22.60 16.49
C LEU A 428 7.47 -21.31 16.52
N ILE A 429 6.61 -21.12 15.53
CA ILE A 429 5.58 -20.06 15.50
C ILE A 429 4.21 -20.74 15.42
N PHE A 430 3.30 -20.32 16.27
CA PHE A 430 1.89 -20.71 16.22
C PHE A 430 1.04 -19.46 16.40
N GLY A 431 0.14 -19.18 15.44
CA GLY A 431 -0.62 -17.94 15.48
C GLY A 431 -1.99 -18.01 14.83
N TYR A 432 -2.71 -16.95 15.07
CA TYR A 432 -4.05 -16.72 14.56
C TYR A 432 -4.23 -15.25 14.23
N TRP A 433 -4.76 -15.00 13.03
CA TRP A 433 -5.17 -13.66 12.59
C TRP A 433 -6.66 -13.65 12.31
N PHE A 434 -7.35 -12.72 12.97
CA PHE A 434 -8.74 -12.37 12.71
C PHE A 434 -8.82 -10.99 12.09
N ASP A 435 -9.62 -10.87 11.03
CA ASP A 435 -9.93 -9.60 10.36
C ASP A 435 -11.42 -9.51 10.04
N HIS A 436 -12.00 -8.36 10.27
CA HIS A 436 -13.38 -8.04 9.94
C HIS A 436 -13.46 -6.67 9.29
N TRP A 437 -13.95 -6.63 8.07
CA TRP A 437 -14.20 -5.41 7.33
C TRP A 437 -15.69 -5.25 7.04
N ASN A 438 -16.19 -4.02 7.08
CA ASN A 438 -17.56 -3.65 6.74
C ASN A 438 -17.57 -2.38 5.91
N MET A 439 -18.47 -2.31 4.94
CA MET A 439 -18.61 -1.18 4.03
C MET A 439 -20.06 -0.90 3.71
N ASP A 440 -20.43 0.40 3.74
CA ASP A 440 -21.61 0.97 3.11
C ASP A 440 -21.21 1.70 1.82
N ALA A 441 -21.78 1.35 0.68
CA ALA A 441 -21.54 2.02 -0.59
C ALA A 441 -22.82 2.46 -1.28
N THR A 442 -22.81 3.69 -1.79
CA THR A 442 -23.92 4.25 -2.57
C THR A 442 -23.37 4.92 -3.82
N SER A 443 -23.79 4.42 -5.00
CA SER A 443 -23.48 5.00 -6.29
C SER A 443 -24.71 5.74 -6.83
N GLY A 444 -24.86 7.00 -6.43
CA GLY A 444 -25.97 7.89 -6.78
C GLY A 444 -25.52 9.13 -7.52
N VAL A 445 -26.44 10.05 -7.73
CA VAL A 445 -26.20 11.31 -8.44
C VAL A 445 -26.64 12.51 -7.60
N THR A 446 -25.74 13.50 -7.41
CA THR A 446 -26.02 14.79 -6.82
C THR A 446 -26.20 15.82 -7.95
N PRO A 447 -27.30 16.61 -8.01
CA PRO A 447 -27.50 17.58 -9.09
C PRO A 447 -26.47 18.70 -9.04
N LEU A 448 -26.02 19.18 -10.19
CA LEU A 448 -25.15 20.33 -10.35
C LEU A 448 -25.97 21.61 -10.49
N ASP A 449 -25.44 22.73 -9.96
CA ASP A 449 -25.96 24.05 -10.26
C ASP A 449 -25.60 24.48 -11.70
N ILE A 450 -26.09 25.69 -12.11
CA ILE A 450 -25.82 26.23 -13.44
C ILE A 450 -24.32 26.50 -13.70
N ASN A 451 -23.52 26.61 -12.66
CA ASN A 451 -22.07 26.82 -12.72
C ASN A 451 -21.27 25.50 -12.63
N GLY A 452 -21.96 24.34 -12.66
CA GLY A 452 -21.35 23.02 -12.61
C GLY A 452 -20.80 22.63 -11.24
N ASN A 453 -21.24 23.26 -10.15
CA ASN A 453 -20.83 22.88 -8.81
C ASN A 453 -21.84 21.93 -8.18
N ALA A 454 -21.35 20.91 -7.48
CA ALA A 454 -22.18 20.04 -6.66
C ALA A 454 -22.30 20.62 -5.23
N PRO A 455 -23.47 20.59 -4.59
CA PRO A 455 -23.63 20.98 -3.19
C PRO A 455 -22.85 20.07 -2.24
N SER A 456 -22.59 18.84 -2.66
CA SER A 456 -21.82 17.87 -1.90
C SER A 456 -20.99 16.95 -2.81
N TYR A 457 -19.74 16.73 -2.42
CA TYR A 457 -18.84 15.75 -3.06
C TYR A 457 -18.76 14.42 -2.28
N MET A 458 -19.52 14.31 -1.17
CA MET A 458 -19.40 13.19 -0.22
C MET A 458 -20.70 12.36 -0.14
N GLY A 459 -21.48 12.30 -1.23
CA GLY A 459 -22.68 11.47 -1.34
C GLY A 459 -23.89 12.00 -0.54
N LYS A 460 -24.00 13.33 -0.35
CA LYS A 460 -25.20 13.99 0.15
C LYS A 460 -25.99 14.62 -1.01
N ASP A 461 -27.25 14.99 -0.73
CA ASP A 461 -28.12 15.68 -1.67
C ASP A 461 -28.32 14.88 -2.97
N LEU A 462 -28.51 13.57 -2.81
CA LEU A 462 -28.73 12.63 -3.91
C LEU A 462 -30.15 12.81 -4.50
N LEU A 463 -30.31 12.50 -5.80
CA LEU A 463 -31.60 12.50 -6.47
C LEU A 463 -32.45 11.30 -6.07
N TYR A 464 -33.72 11.59 -5.79
CA TYR A 464 -34.76 10.60 -5.51
C TYR A 464 -35.91 10.74 -6.49
N GLY A 465 -36.53 9.63 -6.86
CA GLY A 465 -37.77 9.62 -7.58
C GLY A 465 -38.95 10.11 -6.70
N THR A 466 -40.06 10.47 -7.34
CA THR A 466 -41.30 10.91 -6.65
C THR A 466 -41.91 9.86 -5.71
N ASN A 467 -41.52 8.61 -5.89
CA ASN A 467 -41.90 7.47 -5.04
C ASN A 467 -40.93 7.25 -3.86
N GLY A 468 -39.93 8.15 -3.65
CA GLY A 468 -38.91 8.04 -2.62
C GLY A 468 -37.76 7.07 -2.92
N SER A 469 -37.71 6.46 -4.12
CA SER A 469 -36.63 5.57 -4.52
C SER A 469 -35.40 6.37 -4.92
N LEU A 470 -34.23 5.95 -4.46
CA LEU A 470 -32.94 6.58 -4.80
C LEU A 470 -32.59 6.31 -6.26
N ILE A 471 -32.27 7.33 -7.04
CA ILE A 471 -31.74 7.18 -8.41
C ILE A 471 -30.28 6.80 -8.31
N ALA A 472 -30.01 5.51 -8.41
CA ALA A 472 -28.69 4.94 -8.17
C ALA A 472 -28.47 3.63 -8.95
N GLY A 473 -27.22 3.41 -9.33
CA GLY A 473 -26.80 2.13 -9.94
C GLY A 473 -26.36 1.08 -8.92
N ALA A 474 -26.02 1.51 -7.68
CA ALA A 474 -25.63 0.62 -6.60
C ALA A 474 -25.95 1.24 -5.24
N LYS A 475 -26.44 0.42 -4.31
CA LYS A 475 -26.56 0.74 -2.89
C LYS A 475 -26.50 -0.56 -2.10
N TYR A 476 -25.37 -0.80 -1.43
CA TYR A 476 -25.19 -2.06 -0.70
C TYR A 476 -24.40 -1.89 0.58
N GLN A 477 -24.66 -2.78 1.52
CA GLN A 477 -23.80 -3.09 2.64
C GLN A 477 -23.07 -4.38 2.35
N MET A 478 -21.80 -4.42 2.66
CA MET A 478 -20.93 -5.58 2.46
C MET A 478 -20.05 -5.77 3.68
N SER A 479 -19.76 -7.02 4.00
CA SER A 479 -18.85 -7.39 5.08
C SER A 479 -17.98 -8.54 4.62
N THR A 480 -16.71 -8.51 4.98
CA THR A 480 -15.81 -9.66 4.87
C THR A 480 -15.29 -10.04 6.26
N MET A 481 -14.94 -11.31 6.40
CA MET A 481 -14.30 -11.85 7.59
C MET A 481 -13.20 -12.82 7.15
N ILE A 482 -12.01 -12.66 7.72
CA ILE A 482 -10.89 -13.57 7.52
C ILE A 482 -10.54 -14.18 8.87
N ASN A 483 -10.44 -15.51 8.90
CA ASN A 483 -9.82 -16.27 9.97
C ASN A 483 -8.63 -17.01 9.37
N ASN A 484 -7.44 -16.78 9.89
CA ASN A 484 -6.22 -17.35 9.35
C ASN A 484 -5.40 -17.98 10.47
N PHE A 485 -5.33 -19.30 10.50
CA PHE A 485 -4.46 -20.05 11.40
C PHE A 485 -3.13 -20.33 10.71
N TYR A 486 -2.05 -20.24 11.44
CA TYR A 486 -0.73 -20.53 10.90
C TYR A 486 0.19 -21.19 11.92
N VAL A 487 1.05 -22.03 11.41
CA VAL A 487 2.11 -22.68 12.17
C VAL A 487 3.34 -22.82 11.30
N SER A 488 4.51 -22.59 11.87
CA SER A 488 5.78 -22.93 11.24
C SER A 488 6.79 -23.45 12.25
N ASP A 489 7.69 -24.28 11.75
CA ASP A 489 8.82 -24.84 12.47
C ASP A 489 10.09 -24.59 11.67
N THR A 490 11.10 -24.00 12.30
CA THR A 490 12.42 -23.79 11.72
C THR A 490 13.44 -24.60 12.51
N GLN A 491 14.09 -25.55 11.85
CA GLN A 491 15.17 -26.34 12.41
C GLN A 491 16.53 -25.86 11.88
N SER A 492 17.45 -25.61 12.80
CA SER A 492 18.84 -25.23 12.50
C SER A 492 19.77 -26.44 12.74
N PHE A 493 20.72 -26.63 11.83
CA PHE A 493 21.73 -27.68 11.86
C PHE A 493 23.12 -27.10 11.61
N PHE A 494 24.18 -27.81 12.05
CA PHE A 494 25.58 -27.47 11.79
C PHE A 494 25.95 -26.04 12.27
N ASP A 495 25.63 -25.68 13.50
CA ASP A 495 25.85 -24.34 14.06
C ASP A 495 25.21 -23.23 13.20
N ASP A 496 23.92 -23.35 12.94
CA ASP A 496 23.09 -22.43 12.15
C ASP A 496 23.51 -22.28 10.66
N LYS A 497 24.34 -23.18 10.14
CA LYS A 497 24.69 -23.16 8.72
C LYS A 497 23.54 -23.60 7.81
N LEU A 498 22.81 -24.65 8.21
CA LEU A 498 21.64 -25.13 7.47
C LEU A 498 20.38 -24.82 8.28
N LYS A 499 19.41 -24.15 7.68
CA LYS A 499 18.08 -23.93 8.25
C LYS A 499 17.02 -24.49 7.31
N ILE A 500 16.10 -25.25 7.88
CA ILE A 500 14.95 -25.80 7.17
C ILE A 500 13.71 -25.27 7.88
N THR A 501 12.85 -24.59 7.14
CA THR A 501 11.56 -24.09 7.64
C THR A 501 10.42 -24.80 6.92
N ALA A 502 9.46 -25.30 7.65
CA ALA A 502 8.20 -25.83 7.12
C ALA A 502 7.03 -25.18 7.85
N GLY A 503 5.96 -24.86 7.13
CA GLY A 503 4.80 -24.24 7.74
C GLY A 503 3.55 -24.34 6.86
N VAL A 504 2.43 -23.97 7.45
CA VAL A 504 1.15 -23.86 6.74
C VAL A 504 0.35 -22.69 7.31
N LYS A 505 -0.32 -21.96 6.40
CA LYS A 505 -1.40 -21.02 6.71
C LYS A 505 -2.72 -21.61 6.20
N GLU A 506 -3.80 -21.42 6.95
CA GLU A 506 -5.15 -21.80 6.53
C GLU A 506 -6.02 -20.56 6.54
N MET A 507 -6.34 -20.02 5.36
CA MET A 507 -7.19 -18.82 5.21
C MET A 507 -8.64 -19.26 5.00
N MET A 508 -9.51 -18.84 5.90
CA MET A 508 -10.97 -18.95 5.79
C MET A 508 -11.52 -17.55 5.52
N PHE A 509 -11.96 -17.33 4.30
CA PHE A 509 -12.56 -16.07 3.86
C PHE A 509 -14.08 -16.22 3.78
N TYR A 510 -14.79 -15.30 4.40
CA TYR A 510 -16.24 -15.17 4.30
C TYR A 510 -16.59 -13.77 3.82
N VAL A 511 -17.52 -13.68 2.88
CA VAL A 511 -18.12 -12.43 2.41
C VAL A 511 -19.62 -12.54 2.46
N SER A 512 -20.28 -11.47 2.86
CA SER A 512 -21.74 -11.34 2.78
C SER A 512 -22.12 -9.89 2.47
N GLY A 513 -23.29 -9.71 1.89
CA GLY A 513 -23.81 -8.38 1.65
C GLY A 513 -25.26 -8.37 1.23
N THR A 514 -25.82 -7.16 1.20
CA THR A 514 -27.20 -6.86 0.83
C THR A 514 -27.21 -5.75 -0.20
N ASN A 515 -27.79 -5.98 -1.36
CA ASN A 515 -28.09 -4.95 -2.34
C ASN A 515 -29.45 -4.34 -2.01
N GLN A 516 -29.47 -3.05 -1.68
CA GLN A 516 -30.66 -2.32 -1.24
C GLN A 516 -31.44 -1.69 -2.40
N LEU A 517 -31.04 -1.91 -3.66
CA LEU A 517 -31.78 -1.50 -4.84
C LEU A 517 -32.70 -2.63 -5.33
N ALA A 518 -33.79 -2.26 -6.02
CA ALA A 518 -34.64 -3.23 -6.68
C ALA A 518 -33.85 -3.98 -7.76
N GLY A 519 -34.16 -5.27 -7.92
CA GLY A 519 -33.53 -6.14 -8.90
C GLY A 519 -33.33 -7.56 -8.40
N PRO A 520 -32.77 -8.45 -9.23
CA PRO A 520 -32.74 -9.89 -8.93
C PRO A 520 -31.77 -10.30 -7.80
N GLN A 521 -30.84 -9.44 -7.38
CA GLN A 521 -29.87 -9.74 -6.35
C GLN A 521 -30.12 -8.89 -5.09
N TYR A 522 -30.72 -9.51 -4.06
CA TYR A 522 -30.91 -8.84 -2.78
C TYR A 522 -29.79 -9.22 -1.76
N HIS A 523 -29.48 -10.52 -1.66
CA HIS A 523 -28.40 -11.02 -0.82
C HIS A 523 -27.32 -11.71 -1.64
N PHE A 524 -26.09 -11.58 -1.20
CA PHE A 524 -24.97 -12.38 -1.67
C PHE A 524 -24.11 -12.82 -0.48
N SER A 525 -23.58 -14.02 -0.55
CA SER A 525 -22.65 -14.55 0.45
C SER A 525 -21.82 -15.67 -0.12
N GLN A 526 -20.61 -15.82 0.36
CA GLN A 526 -19.75 -16.94 0.01
C GLN A 526 -18.73 -17.19 1.13
N ALA A 527 -18.41 -18.47 1.37
CA ALA A 527 -17.30 -18.92 2.20
C ALA A 527 -16.29 -19.69 1.35
N ILE A 528 -15.01 -19.37 1.48
CA ILE A 528 -13.92 -20.03 0.75
C ILE A 528 -12.80 -20.30 1.76
N THR A 529 -12.23 -21.51 1.70
CA THR A 529 -11.12 -21.92 2.54
C THR A 529 -9.95 -22.31 1.65
N GLN A 530 -8.73 -21.87 1.99
CA GLN A 530 -7.54 -22.11 1.18
C GLN A 530 -6.33 -22.43 2.06
N PRO A 531 -5.84 -23.68 2.06
CA PRO A 531 -4.58 -24.03 2.70
C PRO A 531 -3.39 -23.51 1.86
N MET A 532 -2.37 -23.02 2.55
CA MET A 532 -1.17 -22.42 1.96
C MET A 532 0.09 -23.02 2.61
N PRO A 533 0.50 -24.26 2.22
CA PRO A 533 1.73 -24.86 2.69
C PRO A 533 2.95 -24.10 2.14
N ARG A 534 4.05 -24.15 2.91
CA ARG A 534 5.33 -23.55 2.54
C ARG A 534 6.50 -24.38 3.09
N VAL A 535 7.60 -24.35 2.37
CA VAL A 535 8.86 -24.95 2.80
C VAL A 535 10.01 -24.10 2.29
N SER A 536 11.04 -23.92 3.09
CA SER A 536 12.26 -23.27 2.66
C SER A 536 13.50 -23.91 3.29
N VAL A 537 14.60 -23.81 2.57
CA VAL A 537 15.90 -24.29 3.01
C VAL A 537 16.92 -23.21 2.73
N SER A 538 17.72 -22.82 3.70
CA SER A 538 18.86 -21.94 3.49
C SER A 538 20.15 -22.59 4.03
N TYR A 539 21.24 -22.40 3.29
CA TYR A 539 22.55 -22.89 3.65
C TYR A 539 23.60 -21.76 3.56
N ASN A 540 24.19 -21.45 4.71
CA ASN A 540 25.30 -20.51 4.82
C ASN A 540 26.60 -21.25 4.51
N ILE A 541 27.10 -21.11 3.28
CA ILE A 541 28.37 -21.71 2.85
C ILE A 541 29.50 -21.19 3.77
N ASN A 542 29.46 -19.91 4.04
CA ASN A 542 30.31 -19.21 5.01
C ASN A 542 29.61 -17.92 5.52
N LYS A 543 30.32 -17.05 6.24
CA LYS A 543 29.74 -15.79 6.77
C LYS A 543 29.32 -14.78 5.69
N GLU A 544 29.77 -14.94 4.47
CA GLU A 544 29.57 -14.02 3.34
C GLU A 544 28.63 -14.60 2.28
N MET A 545 28.50 -15.93 2.20
CA MET A 545 27.77 -16.62 1.13
C MET A 545 26.62 -17.44 1.67
N GLN A 546 25.45 -17.27 1.07
CA GLN A 546 24.25 -18.05 1.33
C GLN A 546 23.61 -18.52 0.04
N VAL A 547 23.15 -19.75 0.01
CA VAL A 547 22.19 -20.26 -0.98
C VAL A 547 20.88 -20.58 -0.28
N TYR A 548 19.77 -20.40 -0.98
CA TYR A 548 18.46 -20.80 -0.46
C TYR A 548 17.54 -21.29 -1.57
N ILE A 549 16.59 -22.11 -1.16
CA ILE A 549 15.47 -22.55 -2.00
C ILE A 549 14.20 -22.42 -1.18
N ASN A 550 13.12 -21.95 -1.79
CA ASN A 550 11.81 -22.00 -1.18
C ASN A 550 10.73 -22.43 -2.16
N GLY A 551 9.70 -23.09 -1.62
CA GLY A 551 8.44 -23.37 -2.26
C GLY A 551 7.32 -22.84 -1.38
N THR A 552 6.55 -21.88 -1.87
CA THR A 552 5.50 -21.24 -1.09
C THR A 552 4.21 -21.18 -1.87
N THR A 553 3.12 -21.23 -1.15
CA THR A 553 1.79 -21.03 -1.70
C THR A 553 1.19 -19.78 -1.09
N ASN A 554 0.50 -19.00 -1.92
CA ASN A 554 -0.14 -17.75 -1.52
C ASN A 554 -1.50 -17.64 -2.19
N ALA A 555 -2.39 -16.84 -1.65
CA ALA A 555 -3.74 -16.68 -2.16
C ALA A 555 -4.18 -15.22 -2.15
N ARG A 556 -5.18 -14.93 -2.98
CA ARG A 556 -5.94 -13.69 -2.97
C ARG A 556 -7.43 -14.01 -3.04
N PRO A 557 -8.24 -13.58 -2.08
CA PRO A 557 -9.69 -13.70 -2.18
C PRO A 557 -10.24 -12.92 -3.38
N PRO A 558 -11.42 -13.26 -3.88
CA PRO A 558 -12.09 -12.47 -4.90
C PRO A 558 -12.25 -11.02 -4.44
N VAL A 559 -12.01 -10.07 -5.35
CA VAL A 559 -12.11 -8.64 -5.05
C VAL A 559 -13.58 -8.29 -4.71
N PRO A 560 -13.91 -7.85 -3.49
CA PRO A 560 -15.29 -7.76 -3.04
C PRO A 560 -16.20 -6.93 -3.94
N LEU A 561 -15.82 -5.68 -4.22
CA LEU A 561 -16.67 -4.77 -5.01
C LEU A 561 -16.81 -5.10 -6.49
N SER A 562 -15.82 -5.75 -7.09
CA SER A 562 -15.88 -6.12 -8.50
C SER A 562 -16.50 -7.50 -8.74
N THR A 563 -16.73 -8.28 -7.68
CA THR A 563 -17.16 -9.69 -7.81
C THR A 563 -18.59 -9.93 -7.38
N TYR A 564 -19.00 -9.41 -6.21
CA TYR A 564 -20.24 -9.88 -5.59
C TYR A 564 -21.49 -9.07 -5.91
N PRO A 565 -21.51 -7.71 -5.97
CA PRO A 565 -22.76 -6.98 -6.20
C PRO A 565 -23.08 -6.77 -7.68
N ASN A 566 -24.36 -6.73 -8.01
CA ASN A 566 -24.83 -6.16 -9.27
C ASN A 566 -24.71 -4.64 -9.25
N ILE A 567 -24.26 -4.06 -10.37
CA ILE A 567 -24.32 -2.62 -10.62
C ILE A 567 -25.23 -2.36 -11.82
N TYR A 568 -26.20 -1.48 -11.67
CA TYR A 568 -27.21 -1.17 -12.68
C TYR A 568 -26.91 0.15 -13.41
N SER A 569 -27.37 0.25 -14.64
CA SER A 569 -27.40 1.50 -15.39
C SER A 569 -28.54 2.39 -14.89
N THR A 570 -28.25 3.59 -14.43
CA THR A 570 -29.26 4.58 -14.03
C THR A 570 -30.09 5.10 -15.18
N ALA A 571 -29.69 4.86 -16.44
CA ALA A 571 -30.41 5.28 -17.66
C ALA A 571 -31.28 4.21 -18.24
N THR A 572 -31.01 2.91 -18.02
CA THR A 572 -31.72 1.79 -18.66
C THR A 572 -32.23 0.73 -17.71
N GLY A 573 -31.77 0.72 -16.44
CA GLY A 573 -32.06 -0.33 -15.46
C GLY A 573 -31.36 -1.67 -15.75
N ALA A 574 -30.59 -1.76 -16.84
CA ALA A 574 -29.86 -2.97 -17.17
C ALA A 574 -28.64 -3.17 -16.23
N ILE A 575 -28.29 -4.42 -16.01
CA ILE A 575 -27.09 -4.77 -15.22
C ILE A 575 -25.85 -4.39 -16.03
N SER A 576 -25.06 -3.44 -15.54
CA SER A 576 -23.79 -3.00 -16.11
C SER A 576 -22.61 -3.87 -15.64
N GLN A 577 -22.71 -4.41 -14.42
CA GLN A 577 -21.77 -5.38 -13.85
C GLN A 577 -22.59 -6.44 -13.11
N SER A 578 -22.42 -7.70 -13.49
CA SER A 578 -23.08 -8.82 -12.83
C SER A 578 -22.30 -9.28 -11.60
N GLY A 579 -22.99 -9.43 -10.49
CA GLY A 579 -22.46 -10.08 -9.29
C GLY A 579 -22.37 -11.60 -9.43
N SER A 580 -21.56 -12.21 -8.58
CA SER A 580 -21.36 -13.66 -8.52
C SER A 580 -21.24 -14.14 -7.08
N ASN A 581 -21.89 -15.24 -6.74
CA ASN A 581 -21.74 -15.95 -5.45
C ASN A 581 -20.87 -17.22 -5.59
N ASN A 582 -20.21 -17.41 -6.73
CA ASN A 582 -19.38 -18.59 -7.01
C ASN A 582 -18.00 -18.21 -7.54
N ALA A 583 -17.41 -17.17 -6.94
CA ALA A 583 -16.05 -16.76 -7.27
C ALA A 583 -15.03 -17.69 -6.61
N ARG A 584 -13.85 -17.80 -7.22
CA ARG A 584 -12.78 -18.66 -6.74
C ARG A 584 -11.63 -17.79 -6.22
N MET A 585 -10.96 -18.29 -5.20
CA MET A 585 -9.72 -17.68 -4.73
C MET A 585 -8.64 -17.81 -5.80
N GLU A 586 -7.92 -16.73 -6.07
CA GLU A 586 -6.68 -16.78 -6.84
C GLU A 586 -5.64 -17.45 -5.97
N TYR A 587 -4.91 -18.41 -6.53
CA TYR A 587 -3.95 -19.23 -5.83
C TYR A 587 -2.65 -19.30 -6.62
N THR A 588 -1.53 -19.07 -5.95
CA THR A 588 -0.20 -19.08 -6.56
C THR A 588 0.68 -20.11 -5.87
N ILE A 589 1.35 -20.95 -6.66
CA ILE A 589 2.48 -21.78 -6.22
C ILE A 589 3.74 -21.11 -6.75
N SER A 590 4.62 -20.70 -5.84
CA SER A 590 5.88 -20.00 -6.14
C SER A 590 7.06 -20.84 -5.69
N GLU A 591 8.07 -20.93 -6.53
CA GLU A 591 9.34 -21.61 -6.31
C GLU A 591 10.48 -20.64 -6.57
N GLU A 592 11.50 -20.65 -5.72
CA GLU A 592 12.62 -19.74 -5.84
C GLU A 592 13.93 -20.42 -5.44
N LEU A 593 15.00 -20.17 -6.22
CA LEU A 593 16.37 -20.51 -5.89
C LEU A 593 17.21 -19.23 -5.88
N GLY A 594 17.83 -18.92 -4.75
CA GLY A 594 18.62 -17.71 -4.60
C GLY A 594 20.04 -17.93 -4.11
N PHE A 595 20.89 -16.98 -4.44
CA PHE A 595 22.28 -16.89 -4.02
C PHE A 595 22.62 -15.48 -3.54
N ARG A 596 23.32 -15.38 -2.41
CA ARG A 596 23.78 -14.11 -1.83
C ARG A 596 25.26 -14.15 -1.52
N TYR A 597 25.92 -13.01 -1.78
CA TYR A 597 27.31 -12.76 -1.41
C TYR A 597 27.45 -11.36 -0.80
N TYR A 598 28.00 -11.29 0.41
CA TYR A 598 28.24 -10.04 1.14
C TYR A 598 29.69 -9.99 1.64
N GLY A 599 30.63 -9.86 0.70
CA GLY A 599 32.07 -9.83 0.95
C GLY A 599 32.75 -8.61 0.34
N ALA A 600 33.64 -8.81 -0.64
CA ALA A 600 34.35 -7.72 -1.33
C ALA A 600 33.39 -6.76 -2.07
N PHE A 601 32.24 -7.26 -2.50
CA PHE A 601 31.08 -6.54 -3.03
C PHE A 601 29.80 -7.20 -2.48
N ASN A 602 28.65 -6.60 -2.74
CA ASN A 602 27.37 -7.22 -2.36
C ASN A 602 26.65 -7.67 -3.62
N PHE A 603 26.07 -8.87 -3.57
CA PHE A 603 25.35 -9.47 -4.67
C PHE A 603 24.20 -10.34 -4.13
N ASP A 604 23.02 -10.20 -4.72
CA ASP A 604 21.85 -11.05 -4.50
C ASP A 604 21.24 -11.39 -5.85
N ALA A 605 20.95 -12.66 -6.10
CA ALA A 605 20.26 -13.10 -7.30
C ALA A 605 19.30 -14.24 -7.00
N ALA A 606 18.13 -14.22 -7.65
CA ALA A 606 17.12 -15.24 -7.52
C ALA A 606 16.53 -15.64 -8.87
N PHE A 607 16.43 -16.94 -9.10
CA PHE A 607 15.62 -17.57 -10.14
C PHE A 607 14.26 -17.91 -9.54
N PHE A 608 13.19 -17.58 -10.24
CA PHE A 608 11.83 -17.81 -9.72
C PHE A 608 10.91 -18.41 -10.79
N ASN A 609 9.97 -19.23 -10.35
CA ASN A 609 8.84 -19.74 -11.10
C ASN A 609 7.59 -19.56 -10.25
N ALA A 610 6.48 -19.12 -10.86
CA ALA A 610 5.19 -19.02 -10.18
C ALA A 610 4.08 -19.42 -11.16
N ASN A 611 3.15 -20.24 -10.65
CA ASN A 611 1.97 -20.69 -11.40
C ASN A 611 0.72 -20.19 -10.67
N LEU A 612 -0.06 -19.36 -11.37
CA LEU A 612 -1.31 -18.78 -10.86
C LEU A 612 -2.49 -19.54 -11.43
N THR A 613 -3.47 -19.80 -10.59
CA THR A 613 -4.80 -20.30 -10.98
C THR A 613 -5.88 -19.30 -10.60
N ASN A 614 -6.97 -19.25 -11.35
CA ASN A 614 -8.09 -18.31 -11.18
C ASN A 614 -7.62 -16.85 -11.17
N HIS A 615 -6.65 -16.51 -12.01
CA HIS A 615 -6.05 -15.18 -12.09
C HIS A 615 -7.10 -14.13 -12.46
N GLN A 616 -7.13 -13.03 -11.70
CA GLN A 616 -8.01 -11.89 -11.90
C GLN A 616 -7.17 -10.65 -12.16
N VAL A 617 -7.26 -10.11 -13.37
CA VAL A 617 -6.61 -8.85 -13.74
C VAL A 617 -7.52 -7.68 -13.39
N THR A 618 -7.03 -6.79 -12.54
CA THR A 618 -7.75 -5.57 -12.19
C THR A 618 -7.53 -4.51 -13.25
N THR A 619 -8.62 -3.89 -13.72
CA THR A 619 -8.61 -2.83 -14.72
C THR A 619 -9.61 -1.73 -14.34
N GLN A 620 -9.50 -0.56 -15.00
CA GLN A 620 -10.44 0.55 -14.77
C GLN A 620 -11.58 0.53 -15.80
N ALA A 621 -12.78 0.84 -15.31
CA ALA A 621 -13.98 1.03 -16.13
C ALA A 621 -14.71 2.31 -15.70
N PHE A 622 -15.60 2.83 -16.55
CA PHE A 622 -16.53 3.91 -16.22
C PHE A 622 -17.95 3.36 -16.24
N ILE A 623 -18.61 3.39 -15.09
CA ILE A 623 -20.00 2.95 -14.96
C ILE A 623 -20.83 4.14 -14.46
N ASN A 624 -21.91 4.47 -15.15
CA ASN A 624 -22.78 5.62 -14.84
C ASN A 624 -22.01 6.97 -14.71
N GLY A 625 -20.89 7.13 -15.42
CA GLY A 625 -20.04 8.32 -15.34
C GLY A 625 -19.01 8.32 -14.23
N ALA A 626 -19.09 7.41 -13.26
CA ALA A 626 -18.08 7.26 -12.22
C ALA A 626 -17.00 6.24 -12.61
N SER A 627 -15.75 6.51 -12.25
CA SER A 627 -14.64 5.58 -12.46
C SER A 627 -14.67 4.51 -11.38
N THR A 628 -14.56 3.24 -11.76
CA THR A 628 -14.49 2.09 -10.85
C THR A 628 -13.41 1.10 -11.30
N ASN A 629 -12.94 0.27 -10.38
CA ASN A 629 -12.10 -0.86 -10.72
C ASN A 629 -13.01 -2.09 -10.99
N THR A 630 -12.70 -2.82 -12.03
CA THR A 630 -13.34 -4.09 -12.37
C THR A 630 -12.28 -5.19 -12.46
N ALA A 631 -12.70 -6.44 -12.30
CA ALA A 631 -11.83 -7.59 -12.45
C ALA A 631 -12.17 -8.37 -13.73
N ILE A 632 -11.15 -8.75 -14.46
CA ILE A 632 -11.22 -9.63 -15.62
C ILE A 632 -10.70 -11.00 -15.21
N ALA A 633 -11.54 -12.04 -15.26
CA ALA A 633 -11.09 -13.41 -14.99
C ALA A 633 -10.21 -13.89 -16.15
N ALA A 634 -8.92 -13.99 -15.91
CA ALA A 634 -7.89 -14.25 -16.93
C ALA A 634 -7.44 -15.71 -16.99
N GLY A 635 -7.96 -16.60 -16.11
CA GLY A 635 -7.61 -18.03 -16.09
C GLY A 635 -6.34 -18.31 -15.34
N GLY A 636 -5.40 -19.02 -15.94
CA GLY A 636 -4.07 -19.31 -15.38
C GLY A 636 -3.00 -18.44 -16.00
N GLN A 637 -1.90 -18.26 -15.26
CA GLN A 637 -0.71 -17.55 -15.70
C GLN A 637 0.55 -18.23 -15.14
N THR A 638 1.53 -18.41 -15.98
CA THR A 638 2.86 -18.92 -15.60
C THR A 638 3.89 -17.78 -15.69
N VAL A 639 4.61 -17.56 -14.61
CA VAL A 639 5.60 -16.48 -14.48
C VAL A 639 6.95 -17.07 -14.16
N ARG A 640 7.99 -16.78 -14.96
CA ARG A 640 9.37 -17.27 -14.78
C ARG A 640 10.35 -16.13 -14.96
N GLY A 641 11.45 -16.17 -14.25
CA GLY A 641 12.45 -15.13 -14.43
C GLY A 641 13.64 -15.19 -13.52
N VAL A 642 14.41 -14.12 -13.60
CA VAL A 642 15.59 -13.87 -12.76
C VAL A 642 15.56 -12.43 -12.30
N THR A 643 15.79 -12.21 -11.02
CA THR A 643 16.12 -10.90 -10.47
C THR A 643 17.53 -10.92 -9.91
N ALA A 644 18.27 -9.81 -10.08
CA ALA A 644 19.58 -9.66 -9.47
C ALA A 644 19.81 -8.22 -9.05
N GLU A 645 20.56 -8.04 -7.96
CA GLU A 645 21.06 -6.73 -7.52
C GLU A 645 22.50 -6.86 -7.04
N ALA A 646 23.28 -5.79 -7.25
CA ALA A 646 24.66 -5.71 -6.81
C ALA A 646 25.04 -4.31 -6.39
N SER A 647 25.96 -4.20 -5.42
CA SER A 647 26.54 -2.93 -5.00
C SER A 647 28.00 -3.09 -4.63
N LEU A 648 28.80 -2.05 -4.88
CA LEU A 648 30.17 -1.96 -4.41
C LEU A 648 30.20 -1.26 -3.04
N HIS A 649 31.22 -1.59 -2.26
CA HIS A 649 31.54 -0.79 -1.09
C HIS A 649 31.94 0.64 -1.50
N PRO A 650 31.64 1.66 -0.70
CA PRO A 650 32.00 3.03 -1.03
C PRO A 650 33.51 3.17 -1.24
N PHE A 651 33.94 3.75 -2.36
CA PHE A 651 35.29 4.07 -2.70
C PHE A 651 35.38 5.51 -3.20
N TYR A 652 36.30 6.29 -2.67
CA TYR A 652 36.46 7.74 -2.94
C TYR A 652 35.13 8.54 -2.81
N GLY A 653 34.20 8.07 -2.00
CA GLY A 653 32.88 8.67 -1.83
C GLY A 653 31.79 8.14 -2.77
N PHE A 654 32.13 7.35 -3.77
CA PHE A 654 31.17 6.74 -4.70
C PHE A 654 30.68 5.38 -4.18
N ALA A 655 29.38 5.13 -4.28
CA ALA A 655 28.76 3.85 -3.97
C ALA A 655 27.84 3.45 -5.14
N PRO A 656 28.36 2.68 -6.11
CA PRO A 656 27.56 2.18 -7.23
C PRO A 656 26.58 1.09 -6.81
N TYR A 657 25.42 1.09 -7.46
CA TYR A 657 24.36 0.11 -7.30
C TYR A 657 23.73 -0.21 -8.65
N VAL A 658 23.47 -1.48 -8.91
CA VAL A 658 22.77 -1.95 -10.11
C VAL A 658 21.82 -3.05 -9.75
N ASN A 659 20.65 -3.04 -10.37
CA ASN A 659 19.73 -4.17 -10.34
C ASN A 659 19.04 -4.38 -11.68
N GLY A 660 18.45 -5.56 -11.85
CA GLY A 660 17.70 -5.88 -13.05
C GLY A 660 16.81 -7.09 -12.88
N GLN A 661 15.91 -7.24 -13.84
CA GLN A 661 15.01 -8.38 -13.97
C GLN A 661 14.91 -8.81 -15.43
N TYR A 662 14.93 -10.12 -15.66
CA TYR A 662 14.40 -10.75 -16.85
C TYR A 662 13.15 -11.52 -16.49
N LEU A 663 12.05 -11.31 -17.24
CA LEU A 663 10.74 -11.89 -16.99
C LEU A 663 10.19 -12.56 -18.25
N HIS A 664 9.69 -13.77 -18.10
CA HIS A 664 8.85 -14.45 -19.08
C HIS A 664 7.55 -14.88 -18.40
N SER A 665 6.46 -14.22 -18.77
CA SER A 665 5.14 -14.43 -18.17
C SER A 665 4.13 -14.66 -19.28
N THR A 666 3.41 -15.78 -19.21
CA THR A 666 2.45 -16.19 -20.25
C THR A 666 1.11 -16.59 -19.67
N MET A 667 0.05 -16.35 -20.43
CA MET A 667 -1.30 -16.85 -20.14
C MET A 667 -1.36 -18.35 -20.43
N ASP A 668 -1.94 -19.13 -19.52
CA ASP A 668 -2.05 -20.58 -19.66
C ASP A 668 -3.33 -20.99 -20.40
N ASN A 669 -4.37 -20.15 -20.39
CA ASN A 669 -5.69 -20.46 -20.89
C ASN A 669 -6.15 -19.49 -21.99
N ASN A 670 -7.05 -19.98 -22.84
CA ASN A 670 -7.81 -19.15 -23.75
C ASN A 670 -8.89 -18.35 -23.01
N PHE A 671 -9.16 -17.14 -23.48
CA PHE A 671 -10.08 -16.21 -22.85
C PHE A 671 -11.47 -16.31 -23.45
N ASN A 672 -12.49 -16.54 -22.59
CA ASN A 672 -13.88 -16.60 -23.00
C ASN A 672 -14.54 -15.23 -22.97
N THR A 673 -15.13 -14.81 -24.07
CA THR A 673 -15.99 -13.61 -24.18
C THR A 673 -17.41 -14.00 -24.50
N ALA A 674 -18.35 -13.07 -24.41
CA ALA A 674 -19.75 -13.30 -24.82
C ALA A 674 -19.87 -13.69 -26.30
N SER A 675 -18.97 -13.24 -27.17
CA SER A 675 -18.96 -13.52 -28.62
C SER A 675 -18.14 -14.76 -29.01
N GLY A 676 -17.44 -15.39 -28.05
CA GLY A 676 -16.64 -16.59 -28.33
C GLY A 676 -15.26 -16.56 -27.64
N THR A 677 -14.48 -17.59 -27.83
CA THR A 677 -13.20 -17.79 -27.16
C THR A 677 -12.04 -17.21 -27.98
N LEU A 678 -11.26 -16.31 -27.38
CA LEU A 678 -10.00 -15.78 -27.94
C LEU A 678 -8.82 -16.71 -27.58
N ARG A 679 -7.91 -16.88 -28.53
CA ARG A 679 -6.71 -17.73 -28.37
C ARG A 679 -5.62 -16.96 -27.63
N THR A 680 -5.73 -16.88 -26.31
CA THR A 680 -4.76 -16.19 -25.43
C THR A 680 -3.74 -17.14 -24.79
N ALA A 681 -3.95 -18.44 -24.82
CA ALA A 681 -2.97 -19.41 -24.31
C ALA A 681 -1.61 -19.24 -25.01
N GLY A 682 -0.54 -19.14 -24.23
CA GLY A 682 0.82 -18.87 -24.71
C GLY A 682 1.13 -17.40 -25.02
N LYS A 683 0.16 -16.49 -24.94
CA LYS A 683 0.38 -15.05 -25.09
C LYS A 683 1.07 -14.46 -23.87
N ILE A 684 1.82 -13.38 -24.05
CA ILE A 684 2.48 -12.68 -22.94
C ILE A 684 1.45 -12.02 -22.04
N ALA A 685 1.58 -12.24 -20.75
CA ALA A 685 0.69 -11.62 -19.77
C ALA A 685 0.85 -10.09 -19.76
N VAL A 686 -0.26 -9.39 -19.51
CA VAL A 686 -0.27 -7.93 -19.38
C VAL A 686 0.59 -7.48 -18.18
N PHE A 687 1.05 -6.22 -18.13
CA PHE A 687 1.93 -5.65 -17.09
C PHE A 687 3.28 -6.37 -16.91
N SER A 688 3.73 -7.15 -17.87
CA SER A 688 4.92 -8.00 -17.77
C SER A 688 6.01 -7.54 -18.73
N PRO A 689 6.76 -6.45 -18.41
CA PRO A 689 7.91 -6.06 -19.24
C PRO A 689 8.98 -7.15 -19.17
N LYS A 690 9.52 -7.53 -20.34
CA LYS A 690 10.47 -8.64 -20.45
C LYS A 690 11.80 -8.35 -19.76
N PHE A 691 12.25 -7.11 -19.82
CA PHE A 691 13.50 -6.67 -19.20
C PHE A 691 13.31 -5.33 -18.47
N MET A 692 13.88 -5.22 -17.27
CA MET A 692 14.00 -3.98 -16.52
C MET A 692 15.37 -3.88 -15.90
N ALA A 693 15.91 -2.65 -15.80
CA ALA A 693 17.19 -2.39 -15.14
C ALA A 693 17.21 -1.03 -14.48
N ASN A 694 17.89 -0.95 -13.34
CA ASN A 694 18.24 0.30 -12.67
C ASN A 694 19.76 0.32 -12.44
N VAL A 695 20.37 1.46 -12.75
CA VAL A 695 21.78 1.73 -12.44
C VAL A 695 21.84 3.03 -11.64
N GLY A 696 22.39 2.94 -10.44
CA GLY A 696 22.51 4.08 -9.53
C GLY A 696 23.95 4.29 -9.07
N VAL A 697 24.34 5.54 -8.91
CA VAL A 697 25.60 5.91 -8.27
C VAL A 697 25.30 6.96 -7.21
N MET A 698 25.72 6.67 -6.00
CA MET A 698 25.68 7.64 -4.90
C MET A 698 27.07 8.17 -4.64
N TYR A 699 27.14 9.46 -4.37
CA TYR A 699 28.36 10.14 -3.99
C TYR A 699 28.17 10.81 -2.61
N THR A 700 29.14 10.66 -1.74
CA THR A 700 29.15 11.35 -0.44
C THR A 700 30.60 11.67 -0.08
N LYS A 701 30.93 12.96 0.04
CA LYS A 701 32.25 13.43 0.46
C LYS A 701 32.11 14.75 1.23
N GLY A 702 32.53 14.73 2.49
CA GLY A 702 32.34 15.88 3.38
C GLY A 702 30.84 16.24 3.51
N PRO A 703 30.46 17.52 3.37
CA PRO A 703 29.07 17.96 3.46
C PRO A 703 28.24 17.70 2.20
N PHE A 704 28.88 17.32 1.08
CA PHE A 704 28.18 17.10 -0.19
C PHE A 704 27.72 15.66 -0.35
N PHE A 705 26.52 15.48 -0.89
CA PHE A 705 26.05 14.22 -1.40
C PHE A 705 25.29 14.40 -2.72
N ALA A 706 25.36 13.38 -3.56
CA ALA A 706 24.62 13.33 -4.81
C ALA A 706 24.18 11.90 -5.10
N ASN A 707 23.16 11.75 -5.91
CA ASN A 707 22.77 10.47 -6.50
C ASN A 707 22.27 10.67 -7.93
N VAL A 708 22.68 9.75 -8.81
CA VAL A 708 22.14 9.63 -10.17
C VAL A 708 21.54 8.25 -10.28
N THR A 709 20.35 8.15 -10.84
CA THR A 709 19.69 6.86 -11.11
C THR A 709 19.20 6.84 -12.55
N PHE A 710 19.63 5.84 -13.30
CA PHE A 710 19.10 5.49 -14.62
C PHE A 710 18.16 4.32 -14.47
N LYS A 711 16.96 4.40 -15.07
CA LYS A 711 15.98 3.31 -15.14
C LYS A 711 15.61 3.02 -16.58
N TYR A 712 15.55 1.72 -16.92
CA TYR A 712 15.02 1.20 -18.18
C TYR A 712 13.88 0.23 -17.88
N VAL A 713 12.78 0.36 -18.62
CA VAL A 713 11.65 -0.58 -18.62
C VAL A 713 11.29 -0.90 -20.05
N ASP A 714 11.25 -2.20 -20.38
CA ASP A 714 10.90 -2.69 -21.71
C ASP A 714 9.40 -2.48 -22.02
N SER A 715 9.02 -2.65 -23.27
CA SER A 715 7.63 -2.63 -23.69
C SER A 715 6.82 -3.71 -22.97
N GLN A 716 5.54 -3.44 -22.74
CA GLN A 716 4.64 -4.36 -22.06
C GLN A 716 3.25 -4.35 -22.72
N TYR A 717 2.66 -5.53 -22.88
CA TYR A 717 1.34 -5.63 -23.49
C TYR A 717 0.24 -5.11 -22.58
N SER A 718 -0.76 -4.48 -23.19
CA SER A 718 -1.95 -3.93 -22.58
C SER A 718 -3.23 -4.66 -22.98
N THR A 719 -3.07 -5.72 -23.81
CA THR A 719 -4.16 -6.59 -24.25
C THR A 719 -3.74 -8.06 -24.07
N PHE A 720 -4.73 -8.93 -23.83
CA PHE A 720 -4.48 -10.36 -23.71
C PHE A 720 -4.16 -11.03 -25.06
N MET A 721 -4.46 -10.36 -26.18
CA MET A 721 -4.16 -10.83 -27.53
C MET A 721 -2.79 -10.41 -28.06
N ASP A 722 -1.97 -9.66 -27.26
CA ASP A 722 -0.67 -9.11 -27.67
C ASP A 722 -0.75 -8.16 -28.90
N ASP A 723 -1.92 -7.58 -29.17
CA ASP A 723 -2.16 -6.75 -30.34
C ASP A 723 -1.96 -5.24 -30.09
N GLN A 724 -1.72 -4.83 -28.81
CA GLN A 724 -1.27 -3.51 -28.42
C GLN A 724 -0.38 -3.53 -27.18
N SER A 725 0.67 -2.71 -27.20
CA SER A 725 1.61 -2.58 -26.08
C SER A 725 1.90 -1.12 -25.73
N MET A 726 2.25 -0.88 -24.47
CA MET A 726 2.89 0.33 -24.01
C MET A 726 4.37 0.33 -24.46
N PRO A 727 4.89 1.40 -25.08
CA PRO A 727 6.28 1.46 -25.52
C PRO A 727 7.28 1.41 -24.35
N ALA A 728 8.48 0.90 -24.61
CA ALA A 728 9.60 0.94 -23.69
C ALA A 728 10.02 2.37 -23.37
N TYR A 729 10.53 2.60 -22.16
CA TYR A 729 11.01 3.90 -21.73
C TYR A 729 12.29 3.83 -20.90
N LYS A 730 12.97 4.96 -20.84
CA LYS A 730 14.15 5.18 -19.99
C LYS A 730 14.10 6.56 -19.36
N THR A 731 14.51 6.64 -18.08
CA THR A 731 14.57 7.90 -17.32
C THR A 731 15.90 8.05 -16.61
N VAL A 732 16.26 9.29 -16.33
CA VAL A 732 17.40 9.64 -15.47
C VAL A 732 16.90 10.58 -14.39
N ASP A 733 17.20 10.25 -13.14
CA ASP A 733 16.91 11.10 -11.99
C ASP A 733 18.24 11.54 -11.34
N LEU A 734 18.26 12.79 -10.85
CA LEU A 734 19.43 13.40 -10.20
C LEU A 734 19.01 13.98 -8.85
N GLY A 735 19.72 13.62 -7.79
CA GLY A 735 19.63 14.26 -6.49
C GLY A 735 20.95 14.90 -6.11
N LEU A 736 20.92 16.12 -5.57
CA LEU A 736 22.06 16.85 -5.03
C LEU A 736 21.74 17.31 -3.62
N GLY A 737 22.73 17.33 -2.74
CA GLY A 737 22.49 17.83 -1.41
C GLY A 737 23.75 18.33 -0.69
N TYR A 738 23.51 19.17 0.29
CA TYR A 738 24.55 19.78 1.11
C TYR A 738 24.11 19.83 2.58
N HIS A 739 24.97 19.33 3.47
CA HIS A 739 24.84 19.43 4.92
C HIS A 739 25.53 20.69 5.42
N PHE A 740 24.77 21.62 5.98
CA PHE A 740 25.32 22.81 6.59
C PHE A 740 25.82 22.51 8.01
N PRO A 741 26.81 23.26 8.51
CA PRO A 741 27.16 23.21 9.90
C PRO A 741 25.98 23.57 10.81
N LYS A 742 26.04 23.13 12.06
CA LYS A 742 25.07 23.53 13.08
C LYS A 742 24.94 25.05 13.13
N TRP A 743 23.71 25.54 13.10
CA TRP A 743 23.40 26.96 13.18
C TRP A 743 22.34 27.20 14.26
N PHE A 744 22.75 27.82 15.36
CA PHE A 744 21.89 28.11 16.51
C PHE A 744 21.20 26.84 17.04
N VAL A 745 19.86 26.76 17.01
CA VAL A 745 19.08 25.58 17.42
C VAL A 745 18.95 24.51 16.32
N LEU A 746 19.31 24.83 15.09
CA LEU A 746 19.20 23.92 13.96
C LEU A 746 20.43 22.99 13.91
N HIS A 747 20.16 21.70 14.06
CA HIS A 747 21.16 20.65 13.98
C HIS A 747 21.14 20.06 12.57
N GLU A 748 22.29 20.08 11.90
CA GLU A 748 22.45 19.49 10.55
C GLU A 748 21.42 19.99 9.51
N PRO A 749 21.31 21.32 9.27
CA PRO A 749 20.46 21.80 8.20
C PRO A 749 20.91 21.19 6.85
N VAL A 750 19.96 20.68 6.07
CA VAL A 750 20.23 20.02 4.78
C VAL A 750 19.43 20.70 3.68
N LEU A 751 20.11 21.11 2.63
CA LEU A 751 19.50 21.53 1.36
C LEU A 751 19.58 20.36 0.38
N ARG A 752 18.46 20.05 -0.28
CA ARG A 752 18.35 19.01 -1.32
C ARG A 752 17.69 19.56 -2.57
N LEU A 753 18.18 19.13 -3.71
CA LEU A 753 17.59 19.37 -5.02
C LEU A 753 17.38 18.01 -5.68
N ASN A 754 16.16 17.69 -6.05
CA ASN A 754 15.81 16.47 -6.75
C ASN A 754 15.24 16.82 -8.13
N PHE A 755 15.81 16.25 -9.18
CA PHE A 755 15.33 16.33 -10.55
C PHE A 755 14.88 14.94 -10.98
N MET A 756 13.63 14.80 -11.38
CA MET A 756 13.03 13.57 -11.92
C MET A 756 12.84 13.74 -13.42
N ASN A 757 13.08 12.66 -14.18
CA ASN A 757 13.06 12.68 -15.64
C ASN A 757 13.95 13.83 -16.21
N LEU A 758 15.21 13.89 -15.78
CA LEU A 758 16.18 14.94 -16.13
C LEU A 758 16.31 15.14 -17.65
N THR A 759 16.10 14.09 -18.43
CA THR A 759 16.15 14.14 -19.90
C THR A 759 14.90 14.71 -20.55
N ASN A 760 13.90 15.06 -19.77
CA ASN A 760 12.61 15.63 -20.20
C ASN A 760 11.92 14.81 -21.31
N LYS A 761 11.91 13.48 -21.16
CA LYS A 761 11.26 12.58 -22.12
C LYS A 761 9.76 12.52 -21.86
N ALA A 762 8.95 12.65 -22.92
CA ALA A 762 7.55 12.25 -22.87
C ALA A 762 7.49 10.71 -22.99
N TYR A 763 6.83 10.05 -22.04
CA TYR A 763 6.65 8.60 -22.03
C TYR A 763 5.37 8.19 -21.30
N LEU A 764 4.90 6.98 -21.58
CA LEU A 764 3.82 6.35 -20.84
C LEU A 764 4.42 5.63 -19.63
N GLY A 765 3.98 6.00 -18.44
CA GLY A 765 4.54 5.47 -17.18
C GLY A 765 3.89 4.18 -16.70
N GLY A 766 2.64 3.90 -17.12
CA GLY A 766 1.90 2.71 -16.69
C GLY A 766 0.64 2.47 -17.51
N ILE A 767 0.12 1.24 -17.43
CA ILE A 767 -1.14 0.84 -18.07
C ILE A 767 -2.28 1.11 -17.09
N SER A 768 -3.26 1.91 -17.50
CA SER A 768 -4.47 2.21 -16.72
C SER A 768 -5.60 1.23 -17.01
N THR A 769 -5.81 0.94 -18.29
CA THR A 769 -6.91 0.08 -18.74
C THR A 769 -6.37 -1.03 -19.63
N VAL A 770 -6.63 -2.27 -19.22
CA VAL A 770 -6.34 -3.48 -19.99
C VAL A 770 -7.61 -3.91 -20.69
N THR A 771 -7.47 -4.44 -21.91
CA THR A 771 -8.57 -4.99 -22.68
C THR A 771 -8.23 -6.39 -23.21
N THR A 772 -9.23 -7.12 -23.68
CA THR A 772 -9.01 -8.45 -24.26
C THR A 772 -8.22 -8.37 -25.56
N ASN A 773 -8.62 -7.45 -26.45
CA ASN A 773 -8.03 -7.21 -27.76
C ASN A 773 -8.24 -5.74 -28.14
N ALA A 774 -7.24 -5.14 -28.78
CA ALA A 774 -7.35 -3.76 -29.30
C ALA A 774 -8.00 -3.71 -30.68
N ARG A 775 -7.91 -4.77 -31.46
CA ARG A 775 -8.41 -4.86 -32.83
C ARG A 775 -9.51 -5.93 -32.93
N PRO A 776 -10.51 -5.78 -33.86
CA PRO A 776 -11.48 -6.83 -34.10
C PRO A 776 -10.78 -8.17 -34.36
N THR A 777 -11.10 -9.18 -33.55
CA THR A 777 -10.38 -10.46 -33.55
C THR A 777 -11.36 -11.62 -33.73
N ARG A 778 -11.04 -12.57 -34.62
CA ARG A 778 -11.83 -13.77 -34.84
C ARG A 778 -11.67 -14.77 -33.70
N ALA A 779 -12.75 -15.07 -33.02
CA ALA A 779 -12.85 -16.11 -32.00
C ALA A 779 -12.82 -17.54 -32.61
N THR A 780 -12.66 -18.55 -31.76
CA THR A 780 -12.57 -19.97 -32.19
C THR A 780 -13.85 -20.47 -32.87
N ASN A 781 -15.00 -19.89 -32.53
CA ASN A 781 -16.30 -20.20 -33.17
C ASN A 781 -16.56 -19.42 -34.48
N GLY A 782 -15.57 -18.65 -34.95
CA GLY A 782 -15.65 -17.86 -36.17
C GLY A 782 -16.28 -16.46 -36.01
N GLN A 783 -16.87 -16.16 -34.87
CA GLN A 783 -17.44 -14.83 -34.55
C GLN A 783 -16.32 -13.79 -34.40
N ILE A 784 -16.66 -12.52 -34.64
CA ILE A 784 -15.76 -11.40 -34.45
C ILE A 784 -15.98 -10.79 -33.03
N VAL A 785 -14.96 -10.81 -32.22
CA VAL A 785 -14.90 -10.06 -30.97
C VAL A 785 -14.45 -8.65 -31.31
N ALA A 786 -15.25 -7.65 -31.00
CA ALA A 786 -14.92 -6.24 -31.24
C ALA A 786 -13.68 -5.82 -30.45
N GLY A 787 -12.86 -4.96 -31.06
CA GLY A 787 -11.70 -4.38 -30.35
C GLY A 787 -12.12 -3.32 -29.33
N SER A 788 -11.31 -3.17 -28.27
CA SER A 788 -11.49 -2.15 -27.25
C SER A 788 -10.13 -1.50 -26.93
N THR A 789 -10.10 -0.17 -26.87
CA THR A 789 -8.86 0.60 -26.76
C THR A 789 -8.32 0.61 -25.33
N PRO A 790 -7.11 0.10 -25.08
CA PRO A 790 -6.40 0.27 -23.82
C PRO A 790 -6.07 1.74 -23.55
N ALA A 791 -5.83 2.06 -22.26
CA ALA A 791 -5.45 3.39 -21.84
C ALA A 791 -4.26 3.37 -20.89
N TYR A 792 -3.51 4.49 -20.84
CA TYR A 792 -2.22 4.56 -20.17
C TYR A 792 -2.12 5.82 -19.32
N PHE A 793 -1.31 5.77 -18.27
CA PHE A 793 -0.88 6.96 -17.54
C PHE A 793 0.26 7.64 -18.28
N LEU A 794 0.07 8.92 -18.57
CA LEU A 794 1.15 9.76 -19.05
C LEU A 794 2.07 10.10 -17.86
N ALA A 795 3.36 9.86 -18.00
CA ALA A 795 4.35 10.25 -17.01
C ALA A 795 4.68 11.73 -17.07
N ALA A 796 5.05 12.30 -15.93
CA ALA A 796 5.42 13.71 -15.85
C ALA A 796 6.68 14.03 -16.67
N PRO A 797 6.75 15.20 -17.32
CA PRO A 797 7.99 15.73 -17.91
C PRO A 797 9.01 16.00 -16.81
N MET A 798 10.15 16.59 -17.15
CA MET A 798 11.16 16.95 -16.14
C MET A 798 10.52 17.76 -15.00
N THR A 799 10.70 17.29 -13.79
CA THR A 799 10.25 17.97 -12.57
C THR A 799 11.40 18.17 -11.60
N PHE A 800 11.34 19.22 -10.81
CA PHE A 800 12.30 19.45 -9.74
C PHE A 800 11.59 19.73 -8.41
N VAL A 801 12.27 19.39 -7.33
CA VAL A 801 11.88 19.73 -5.95
C VAL A 801 13.13 20.21 -5.21
N ILE A 802 13.05 21.39 -4.62
CA ILE A 802 14.00 21.90 -3.62
C ILE A 802 13.43 21.60 -2.24
N ASN A 803 14.24 21.09 -1.33
CA ASN A 803 13.86 20.80 0.05
C ASN A 803 14.93 21.33 1.00
N ILE A 804 14.49 21.99 2.05
CA ILE A 804 15.32 22.36 3.19
C ILE A 804 14.74 21.69 4.43
N SER A 805 15.59 21.03 5.22
CA SER A 805 15.18 20.34 6.44
C SER A 805 16.24 20.49 7.52
N SER A 806 15.82 20.46 8.77
CA SER A 806 16.74 20.46 9.91
C SER A 806 16.12 19.72 11.10
N SER A 807 16.95 19.04 11.86
CA SER A 807 16.62 18.60 13.22
C SER A 807 16.99 19.69 14.24
N PHE A 808 16.44 19.62 15.45
CA PHE A 808 16.70 20.51 16.58
C PHE A 808 16.58 19.79 17.91
#